data_bbfaa320ef13662e64b66ab8b1d8647f
#
_entry.id   bbfaa320ef13662e64b66ab8b1d8647f
#
_cell.length_a   1.000
_cell.length_b   1.000
_cell.length_c   1.000
_cell.angle_alpha   90.00
_cell.angle_beta   90.00
_cell.angle_gamma   90.00
#
_symmetry.space_group_name_H-M   'P 1'
#
loop_
_entity.id
_entity.type
_entity.pdbx_description
1 polymer ?
#
loop_
_entity_poly.entity_id
_entity_poly.type
_entity_poly.pdbx_seq_one_letter_code
_entity_poly.pdbx_strand_id
1 'polypeptide(L)'
;MTGPGPGSSGGARGAVVVCVIGAGPRGLSVLERLCANAGQAGPAVVVHLVDPYPPGPGAVWRTDQPSELLMNTVSSQVTLFTDDSVPCAGPSIPGPSLYEWARTLGPEGHPAGVLAEARSLGPDTYPTRAFHGHYLEWVFRHLLRTAPPEVTVRTHRTTATSLADGPDGSQTVTLADGERLTGLDAVVLALGHGKLTPSPEERALHSFATRHARTGSRTRTGSGSGVAYVSPANPADADLSALLPGSPVALRGLGLNFFDQLSLLTEGRGGTFKQGDDRDGRGTGLVYIPSGNEPVLYAGSRRGVPYHARGENEKGALGRHHPRFLTPEVIAGLRQRPVGFRTDIWPLIDREVRTVYYEAWIRAAQGPWAAAEFVRSCYAGRETESVLLDRYDIPPDERWDWQRIERPYGKRHFTDRADFRHWLLGHLRQDVAAARLGNVNGPLKAALDALRDLRNEVRLVVDHGGVVGESYRAELDGWYTPLNAFTSIGPPAFRIEQLIALIEAEVLHVVGPGMRVRPTDGEGGFGHAGFLVDAEGVAEAPVLVRALVEARLPDIDLRRSASPLLRGLLAAGGCVPYRPGGHKTHETGGMAVTDGAPRLLDAAGRPHPRRFAFGVPTEGVRWVTAVGIRPGVGSVTLEDSDAIARAVLGLEKSEVLPQQPAMTVPQTSFTGS
;
A
#
# COMPACT_ATOMS: atom_id res chain seq x y z
N MET A 1 9.62 72.12 11.39
CA MET A 1 9.68 71.09 12.43
C MET A 1 8.59 70.10 12.11
N THR A 2 8.97 69.05 11.37
CA THR A 2 8.09 67.92 10.99
C THR A 2 8.51 66.72 11.85
N GLY A 3 7.60 66.28 12.73
CA GLY A 3 7.81 65.15 13.60
C GLY A 3 7.82 63.83 12.83
N PRO A 4 8.52 62.77 13.32
CA PRO A 4 8.53 61.50 12.69
C PRO A 4 7.18 60.80 12.87
N GLY A 5 6.67 60.21 11.75
CA GLY A 5 5.47 59.38 11.75
C GLY A 5 5.65 58.09 12.57
N PRO A 6 4.57 57.47 13.03
CA PRO A 6 4.65 56.29 13.87
C PRO A 6 5.21 55.10 13.07
N GLY A 7 6.31 54.56 13.56
CA GLY A 7 6.89 53.30 13.04
C GLY A 7 5.87 52.16 13.16
N SER A 8 5.72 51.41 12.09
CA SER A 8 4.98 50.17 12.10
C SER A 8 5.55 49.22 13.15
N SER A 9 4.85 49.09 14.26
CA SER A 9 5.12 48.04 15.26
C SER A 9 4.90 46.71 14.58
N GLY A 10 5.99 46.03 14.19
CA GLY A 10 5.98 44.61 13.87
C GLY A 10 5.57 43.86 15.12
N GLY A 11 4.27 43.57 15.28
CA GLY A 11 3.78 42.73 16.34
C GLY A 11 4.50 41.38 16.24
N ALA A 12 5.14 40.94 17.32
CA ALA A 12 5.70 39.61 17.42
C ALA A 12 4.57 38.62 17.05
N ARG A 13 4.74 37.89 15.94
CA ARG A 13 3.79 36.83 15.60
C ARG A 13 3.79 35.85 16.76
N GLY A 14 2.61 35.53 17.30
CA GLY A 14 2.44 34.50 18.31
C GLY A 14 2.93 33.15 17.78
N ALA A 15 3.01 32.13 18.64
CA ALA A 15 3.37 30.77 18.22
C ALA A 15 2.42 30.25 17.15
N VAL A 16 2.93 29.51 16.16
CA VAL A 16 2.14 28.74 15.20
C VAL A 16 1.68 27.46 15.87
N VAL A 17 0.36 27.24 15.98
CA VAL A 17 -0.23 26.07 16.65
C VAL A 17 -0.81 25.12 15.63
N VAL A 18 -0.28 23.89 15.57
CA VAL A 18 -0.62 22.87 14.58
C VAL A 18 -1.18 21.64 15.27
N CYS A 19 -2.26 21.05 14.73
CA CYS A 19 -2.74 19.73 15.14
C CYS A 19 -2.52 18.72 14.04
N VAL A 20 -1.78 17.64 14.32
CA VAL A 20 -1.60 16.49 13.42
C VAL A 20 -2.43 15.34 13.96
N ILE A 21 -3.44 14.93 13.19
CA ILE A 21 -4.33 13.81 13.52
C ILE A 21 -3.84 12.55 12.80
N GLY A 22 -3.37 11.59 13.60
CA GLY A 22 -2.61 10.41 13.17
C GLY A 22 -1.12 10.60 13.44
N ALA A 23 -0.58 9.88 14.42
CA ALA A 23 0.82 9.92 14.83
C ALA A 23 1.62 8.68 14.37
N GLY A 24 1.15 7.96 13.35
CA GLY A 24 1.88 6.92 12.65
C GLY A 24 3.01 7.50 11.77
N PRO A 25 3.64 6.69 10.88
CA PRO A 25 4.79 7.13 10.08
C PRO A 25 4.57 8.43 9.32
N ARG A 26 3.34 8.69 8.82
CA ARG A 26 3.01 9.93 8.12
C ARG A 26 2.94 11.13 9.06
N GLY A 27 2.34 10.97 10.24
CA GLY A 27 2.34 12.03 11.26
C GLY A 27 3.76 12.34 11.72
N LEU A 28 4.63 11.32 11.83
CA LEU A 28 6.04 11.52 12.14
C LEU A 28 6.79 12.26 11.02
N SER A 29 6.50 11.98 9.75
CA SER A 29 7.16 12.69 8.65
C SER A 29 6.77 14.17 8.61
N VAL A 30 5.50 14.51 8.97
CA VAL A 30 5.08 15.90 9.14
C VAL A 30 5.80 16.55 10.33
N LEU A 31 5.88 15.86 11.47
CA LEU A 31 6.59 16.36 12.65
C LEU A 31 8.08 16.62 12.33
N GLU A 32 8.73 15.70 11.66
CA GLU A 32 10.12 15.83 11.24
C GLU A 32 10.30 17.05 10.33
N ARG A 33 9.44 17.24 9.33
CA ARG A 33 9.48 18.41 8.44
C ARG A 33 9.15 19.73 9.14
N LEU A 34 8.23 19.73 10.10
CA LEU A 34 7.99 20.90 10.94
C LEU A 34 9.23 21.29 11.75
N CYS A 35 9.90 20.32 12.38
CA CYS A 35 11.16 20.55 13.08
C CYS A 35 12.26 21.08 12.13
N ALA A 36 12.43 20.46 10.96
CA ALA A 36 13.45 20.86 9.99
C ALA A 36 13.26 22.29 9.45
N ASN A 37 12.02 22.74 9.29
CA ASN A 37 11.69 24.07 8.75
C ASN A 37 11.47 25.14 9.83
N ALA A 38 11.34 24.80 11.11
CA ALA A 38 10.98 25.74 12.19
C ALA A 38 11.93 26.93 12.31
N GLY A 39 13.24 26.70 12.22
CA GLY A 39 14.25 27.77 12.28
C GLY A 39 14.15 28.81 11.16
N GLN A 40 13.46 28.50 10.06
CA GLN A 40 13.21 29.43 8.95
C GLN A 40 11.94 30.27 9.16
N ALA A 41 11.02 29.80 10.01
CA ALA A 41 9.71 30.43 10.22
C ALA A 41 9.75 31.66 11.13
N GLY A 42 10.68 31.71 12.09
CA GLY A 42 10.84 32.76 13.08
C GLY A 42 9.94 32.63 14.30
N PRO A 43 8.60 32.35 14.25
CA PRO A 43 7.79 32.16 15.44
C PRO A 43 8.00 30.77 16.06
N ALA A 44 7.72 30.63 17.36
CA ALA A 44 7.64 29.35 18.03
C ALA A 44 6.54 28.45 17.39
N VAL A 45 6.70 27.14 17.46
CA VAL A 45 5.77 26.15 16.89
C VAL A 45 5.28 25.21 17.99
N VAL A 46 3.97 25.08 18.14
CA VAL A 46 3.36 24.10 19.04
C VAL A 46 2.64 23.05 18.21
N VAL A 47 3.07 21.79 18.34
CA VAL A 47 2.51 20.66 17.61
C VAL A 47 1.71 19.77 18.55
N HIS A 48 0.41 19.65 18.32
CA HIS A 48 -0.47 18.68 18.96
C HIS A 48 -0.52 17.42 18.10
N LEU A 49 -0.02 16.28 18.61
CA LEU A 49 -0.15 14.96 17.96
C LEU A 49 -1.30 14.20 18.58
N VAL A 50 -2.32 13.84 17.79
CA VAL A 50 -3.53 13.14 18.26
C VAL A 50 -3.60 11.76 17.63
N ASP A 51 -3.47 10.71 18.44
CA ASP A 51 -3.61 9.32 18.00
C ASP A 51 -3.96 8.43 19.21
N PRO A 52 -4.91 7.47 19.11
CA PRO A 52 -5.19 6.54 20.21
C PRO A 52 -4.04 5.56 20.46
N TYR A 53 -3.15 5.37 19.49
CA TYR A 53 -1.96 4.51 19.58
C TYR A 53 -0.70 5.30 19.94
N PRO A 54 0.39 4.63 20.36
CA PRO A 54 1.67 5.28 20.59
C PRO A 54 2.16 6.03 19.35
N PRO A 55 2.71 7.26 19.51
CA PRO A 55 3.34 7.98 18.41
C PRO A 55 4.51 7.17 17.82
N GLY A 56 4.57 7.13 16.50
CA GLY A 56 5.53 6.34 15.73
C GLY A 56 4.86 5.16 15.06
N PRO A 57 4.58 4.09 15.76
CA PRO A 57 3.92 2.90 15.23
C PRO A 57 2.51 3.17 14.70
N GLY A 58 1.73 3.99 15.38
CA GLY A 58 0.31 4.15 15.10
C GLY A 58 -0.44 2.81 15.15
N ALA A 59 -1.53 2.71 14.39
CA ALA A 59 -2.39 1.52 14.41
C ALA A 59 -1.78 0.30 13.69
N VAL A 60 -0.99 0.50 12.63
CA VAL A 60 -0.55 -0.59 11.74
C VAL A 60 0.73 -1.27 12.22
N TRP A 61 1.66 -0.52 12.80
CA TRP A 61 2.99 -0.99 13.17
C TRP A 61 3.14 -1.23 14.67
N ARG A 62 2.03 -1.56 15.35
CA ARG A 62 2.05 -1.82 16.80
C ARG A 62 3.13 -2.80 17.18
N THR A 63 3.80 -2.55 18.31
CA THR A 63 4.89 -3.38 18.82
C THR A 63 4.40 -4.66 19.51
N ASP A 64 3.09 -4.76 19.79
CA ASP A 64 2.41 -5.86 20.44
C ASP A 64 1.67 -6.82 19.48
N GLN A 65 2.02 -6.80 18.19
CA GLN A 65 1.41 -7.68 17.19
C GLN A 65 2.20 -8.98 16.96
N PRO A 66 1.58 -10.02 16.33
CA PRO A 66 2.22 -11.31 16.08
C PRO A 66 3.51 -11.21 15.27
N SER A 67 4.51 -11.99 15.64
CA SER A 67 5.83 -12.06 14.99
C SER A 67 5.78 -12.68 13.58
N GLU A 68 4.72 -13.40 13.25
CA GLU A 68 4.46 -13.98 11.93
C GLU A 68 4.19 -12.91 10.88
N LEU A 69 3.81 -11.69 11.30
CA LEU A 69 3.50 -10.58 10.41
C LEU A 69 4.79 -9.83 10.03
N LEU A 70 5.21 -10.03 8.79
CA LEU A 70 6.42 -9.41 8.25
C LEU A 70 6.10 -8.14 7.46
N MET A 71 7.11 -7.30 7.34
CA MET A 71 7.14 -6.26 6.32
C MET A 71 7.29 -6.87 4.92
N ASN A 72 6.89 -6.13 3.90
CA ASN A 72 7.09 -6.50 2.50
C ASN A 72 8.27 -5.75 1.85
N THR A 73 9.15 -5.19 2.68
CA THR A 73 10.34 -4.43 2.25
C THR A 73 11.52 -4.85 3.12
N VAL A 74 12.68 -5.05 2.51
CA VAL A 74 13.90 -5.42 3.23
C VAL A 74 14.38 -4.30 4.14
N SER A 75 15.04 -4.64 5.23
CA SER A 75 15.41 -3.74 6.33
C SER A 75 16.24 -2.53 5.89
N SER A 76 17.17 -2.71 4.94
CA SER A 76 18.01 -1.62 4.43
C SER A 76 17.26 -0.62 3.55
N GLN A 77 16.07 -1.00 3.04
CA GLN A 77 15.23 -0.15 2.19
C GLN A 77 14.07 0.50 2.96
N VAL A 78 14.20 0.69 4.27
CA VAL A 78 13.20 1.33 5.13
C VAL A 78 13.84 2.48 5.88
N THR A 79 13.29 3.69 5.72
CA THR A 79 13.68 4.89 6.47
C THR A 79 12.47 5.79 6.74
N LEU A 80 12.62 6.79 7.59
CA LEU A 80 11.68 7.90 7.75
C LEU A 80 12.34 9.26 7.42
N PHE A 81 13.63 9.27 7.22
CA PHE A 81 14.42 10.49 7.08
C PHE A 81 14.57 10.90 5.61
N THR A 82 14.77 12.21 5.40
CA THR A 82 15.09 12.76 4.10
C THR A 82 16.55 12.53 3.74
N ASP A 83 16.83 12.46 2.46
CA ASP A 83 18.16 12.49 1.87
C ASP A 83 18.14 13.32 0.57
N ASP A 84 19.29 13.43 -0.11
CA ASP A 84 19.43 14.25 -1.32
C ASP A 84 18.59 13.76 -2.52
N SER A 85 17.99 12.55 -2.43
CA SER A 85 17.09 12.03 -3.47
C SER A 85 15.68 12.61 -3.39
N VAL A 86 15.31 13.23 -2.26
CA VAL A 86 13.98 13.79 -2.04
C VAL A 86 13.98 15.27 -2.37
N PRO A 87 13.19 15.72 -3.38
CA PRO A 87 13.17 17.12 -3.80
C PRO A 87 12.38 18.01 -2.82
N CYS A 88 12.77 18.04 -1.55
CA CYS A 88 12.20 18.93 -0.55
C CYS A 88 12.72 20.37 -0.74
N ALA A 89 11.86 21.36 -0.54
CA ALA A 89 12.25 22.76 -0.52
C ALA A 89 12.88 23.19 0.83
N GLY A 90 12.59 22.45 1.88
CA GLY A 90 13.19 22.60 3.20
C GLY A 90 14.50 21.81 3.36
N PRO A 91 15.20 21.96 4.51
CA PRO A 91 16.46 21.28 4.78
C PRO A 91 16.32 19.76 4.75
N SER A 92 17.29 19.07 4.12
CA SER A 92 17.42 17.61 4.24
C SER A 92 18.01 17.26 5.62
N ILE A 93 17.36 16.36 6.35
CA ILE A 93 17.81 15.88 7.66
C ILE A 93 18.02 14.38 7.56
N PRO A 94 19.21 13.91 7.23
CA PRO A 94 19.50 12.50 7.11
C PRO A 94 19.43 11.78 8.46
N GLY A 95 19.08 10.50 8.41
CA GLY A 95 19.02 9.64 9.58
C GLY A 95 19.12 8.17 9.17
N PRO A 96 19.28 7.25 10.15
CA PRO A 96 19.52 5.84 9.85
C PRO A 96 18.29 5.16 9.22
N SER A 97 18.56 4.25 8.30
CA SER A 97 17.61 3.22 7.89
C SER A 97 17.28 2.30 9.08
N LEU A 98 16.22 1.50 8.94
CA LEU A 98 15.86 0.50 9.95
C LEU A 98 17.03 -0.47 10.21
N TYR A 99 17.73 -0.89 9.15
CA TYR A 99 18.89 -1.77 9.29
C TYR A 99 20.05 -1.11 10.05
N GLU A 100 20.40 0.12 9.69
CA GLU A 100 21.47 0.87 10.38
C GLU A 100 21.11 1.12 11.84
N TRP A 101 19.86 1.50 12.14
CA TRP A 101 19.37 1.63 13.51
C TRP A 101 19.48 0.30 14.27
N ALA A 102 19.07 -0.82 13.69
CA ALA A 102 19.14 -2.13 14.32
C ALA A 102 20.58 -2.48 14.74
N ARG A 103 21.59 -2.06 13.97
CA ARG A 103 23.01 -2.26 14.28
C ARG A 103 23.54 -1.41 15.45
N THR A 104 22.81 -0.38 15.85
CA THR A 104 23.16 0.48 16.99
C THR A 104 22.55 0.02 18.31
N LEU A 105 21.68 -1.00 18.31
CA LEU A 105 20.98 -1.44 19.51
C LEU A 105 21.94 -2.13 20.50
N GLY A 106 22.08 -1.51 21.67
CA GLY A 106 22.78 -2.08 22.82
C GLY A 106 21.87 -2.97 23.68
N PRO A 107 22.43 -3.69 24.65
CA PRO A 107 21.69 -4.61 25.52
C PRO A 107 20.70 -3.90 26.46
N GLU A 108 20.85 -2.61 26.68
CA GLU A 108 20.03 -1.85 27.61
C GLU A 108 18.82 -1.19 26.92
N GLY A 109 17.67 -1.21 27.60
CA GLY A 109 16.49 -0.45 27.20
C GLY A 109 15.63 -1.09 26.12
N HIS A 110 15.92 -2.33 25.69
CA HIS A 110 15.12 -3.04 24.67
C HIS A 110 14.68 -4.44 25.12
N PRO A 111 13.46 -4.90 24.75
CA PRO A 111 13.04 -6.27 24.99
C PRO A 111 14.00 -7.30 24.37
N ALA A 112 14.18 -8.45 25.03
CA ALA A 112 15.08 -9.50 24.55
C ALA A 112 14.76 -9.98 23.11
N GLY A 113 13.47 -10.06 22.75
CA GLY A 113 13.04 -10.42 21.39
C GLY A 113 13.47 -9.41 20.33
N VAL A 114 13.41 -8.11 20.64
CA VAL A 114 13.90 -7.03 19.74
C VAL A 114 15.41 -7.15 19.52
N LEU A 115 16.17 -7.40 20.57
CA LEU A 115 17.62 -7.58 20.46
C LEU A 115 17.99 -8.86 19.70
N ALA A 116 17.21 -9.93 19.84
CA ALA A 116 17.40 -11.17 19.09
C ALA A 116 17.16 -10.94 17.60
N GLU A 117 16.05 -10.28 17.23
CA GLU A 117 15.73 -9.94 15.85
C GLU A 117 16.81 -9.01 15.24
N ALA A 118 17.23 -7.97 15.96
CA ALA A 118 18.27 -7.05 15.50
C ALA A 118 19.59 -7.75 15.19
N ARG A 119 19.98 -8.78 15.97
CA ARG A 119 21.21 -9.57 15.74
C ARG A 119 21.12 -10.46 14.51
N SER A 120 19.94 -11.01 14.21
CA SER A 120 19.71 -11.88 13.06
C SER A 120 19.40 -11.11 11.77
N LEU A 121 19.09 -9.80 11.88
CA LEU A 121 18.67 -8.99 10.76
C LEU A 121 19.85 -8.68 9.82
N GLY A 122 19.76 -9.14 8.56
CA GLY A 122 20.63 -8.72 7.46
C GLY A 122 20.02 -7.55 6.68
N PRO A 123 20.80 -6.91 5.79
CA PRO A 123 20.32 -5.78 4.98
C PRO A 123 19.13 -6.17 4.08
N ASP A 124 19.10 -7.41 3.60
CA ASP A 124 18.07 -7.93 2.70
C ASP A 124 17.04 -8.84 3.41
N THR A 125 17.03 -8.81 4.75
CA THR A 125 16.05 -9.53 5.56
C THR A 125 14.77 -8.70 5.71
N TYR A 126 13.63 -9.38 5.72
CA TYR A 126 12.32 -8.78 5.96
C TYR A 126 12.05 -8.77 7.48
N PRO A 127 12.03 -7.60 8.12
CA PRO A 127 11.77 -7.52 9.56
C PRO A 127 10.31 -7.78 9.88
N THR A 128 10.03 -8.12 11.15
CA THR A 128 8.65 -8.17 11.65
C THR A 128 8.04 -6.76 11.66
N ARG A 129 6.71 -6.67 11.57
CA ARG A 129 6.00 -5.38 11.70
C ARG A 129 6.18 -4.79 13.11
N ALA A 130 6.25 -5.62 14.13
CA ALA A 130 6.54 -5.20 15.50
C ALA A 130 7.93 -4.56 15.61
N PHE A 131 8.93 -5.15 14.97
CA PHE A 131 10.29 -4.59 14.95
C PHE A 131 10.34 -3.22 14.25
N HIS A 132 9.65 -3.07 13.12
CA HIS A 132 9.49 -1.75 12.50
C HIS A 132 8.78 -0.76 13.42
N GLY A 133 7.81 -1.22 14.21
CA GLY A 133 7.17 -0.40 15.23
C GLY A 133 8.16 0.17 16.25
N HIS A 134 9.08 -0.65 16.73
CA HIS A 134 10.16 -0.21 17.66
C HIS A 134 11.10 0.81 17.02
N TYR A 135 11.42 0.65 15.73
CA TYR A 135 12.15 1.67 14.97
C TYR A 135 11.40 3.01 14.94
N LEU A 136 10.09 2.98 14.65
CA LEU A 136 9.28 4.19 14.60
C LEU A 136 9.11 4.86 15.97
N GLU A 137 9.01 4.09 17.06
CA GLU A 137 9.07 4.64 18.42
C GLU A 137 10.41 5.32 18.71
N TRP A 138 11.51 4.71 18.24
CA TRP A 138 12.82 5.33 18.36
C TRP A 138 12.91 6.62 17.56
N VAL A 139 12.40 6.64 16.31
CA VAL A 139 12.33 7.86 15.49
C VAL A 139 11.58 8.96 16.22
N PHE A 140 10.40 8.68 16.77
CA PHE A 140 9.65 9.68 17.54
C PHE A 140 10.46 10.24 18.70
N ARG A 141 11.08 9.38 19.52
CA ARG A 141 11.93 9.81 20.64
C ARG A 141 13.16 10.59 20.15
N HIS A 142 13.72 10.22 19.01
CA HIS A 142 14.82 10.94 18.39
C HIS A 142 14.40 12.36 17.99
N LEU A 143 13.26 12.51 17.31
CA LEU A 143 12.73 13.82 16.93
C LEU A 143 12.48 14.73 18.14
N LEU A 144 11.92 14.19 19.23
CA LEU A 144 11.75 14.98 20.45
C LEU A 144 13.06 15.48 21.08
N ARG A 145 14.14 14.66 21.01
CA ARG A 145 15.45 15.03 21.56
C ARG A 145 16.20 16.04 20.71
N THR A 146 15.96 16.00 19.40
CA THR A 146 16.68 16.83 18.41
C THR A 146 15.83 18.02 17.93
N ALA A 147 14.59 18.12 18.41
CA ALA A 147 13.70 19.23 18.07
C ALA A 147 14.37 20.57 18.41
N PRO A 148 14.29 21.57 17.52
CA PRO A 148 14.72 22.93 17.83
C PRO A 148 14.00 23.48 19.05
N PRO A 149 14.63 24.38 19.84
CA PRO A 149 14.04 24.92 21.06
C PRO A 149 12.73 25.67 20.83
N GLU A 150 12.49 26.12 19.62
CA GLU A 150 11.23 26.80 19.20
C GLU A 150 10.06 25.83 19.04
N VAL A 151 10.32 24.50 18.95
CA VAL A 151 9.29 23.49 18.72
C VAL A 151 8.89 22.81 20.02
N THR A 152 7.61 22.90 20.36
CA THR A 152 7.01 22.17 21.49
C THR A 152 6.03 21.13 20.98
N VAL A 153 6.20 19.86 21.36
CA VAL A 153 5.32 18.75 20.97
C VAL A 153 4.46 18.32 22.16
N ARG A 154 3.15 18.22 21.94
CA ARG A 154 2.15 17.73 22.91
C ARG A 154 1.44 16.52 22.31
N THR A 155 1.40 15.40 23.03
CA THR A 155 0.76 14.16 22.58
C THR A 155 -0.57 13.95 23.28
N HIS A 156 -1.61 13.57 22.51
CA HIS A 156 -2.93 13.24 23.00
C HIS A 156 -3.27 11.80 22.61
N ARG A 157 -3.30 10.91 23.61
CA ARG A 157 -3.59 9.46 23.43
C ARG A 157 -5.10 9.22 23.33
N THR A 158 -5.73 9.81 22.32
CA THR A 158 -7.18 9.80 22.11
C THR A 158 -7.50 9.97 20.62
N THR A 159 -8.78 9.90 20.26
CA THR A 159 -9.26 10.04 18.89
C THR A 159 -9.88 11.41 18.67
N ALA A 160 -9.55 12.08 17.55
CA ALA A 160 -10.25 13.28 17.12
C ALA A 160 -11.64 12.90 16.58
N THR A 161 -12.69 13.56 17.07
CA THR A 161 -14.10 13.27 16.73
C THR A 161 -14.75 14.33 15.85
N SER A 162 -14.28 15.58 15.93
CA SER A 162 -14.76 16.67 15.06
C SER A 162 -13.68 17.70 14.76
N LEU A 163 -13.88 18.45 13.68
CA LEU A 163 -13.05 19.56 13.24
C LEU A 163 -13.96 20.67 12.73
N ALA A 164 -13.82 21.85 13.28
CA ALA A 164 -14.63 23.01 12.94
C ALA A 164 -13.80 24.30 12.83
N ASP A 165 -14.32 25.28 12.09
CA ASP A 165 -13.76 26.62 12.05
C ASP A 165 -14.12 27.39 13.33
N GLY A 166 -13.15 28.12 13.87
CA GLY A 166 -13.36 29.10 14.93
C GLY A 166 -13.83 30.45 14.37
N PRO A 167 -14.33 31.35 15.25
CA PRO A 167 -14.84 32.66 14.83
C PRO A 167 -13.81 33.56 14.14
N ASP A 168 -12.55 33.39 14.49
CA ASP A 168 -11.38 34.12 13.97
C ASP A 168 -10.70 33.42 12.77
N GLY A 169 -11.34 32.38 12.25
CA GLY A 169 -10.79 31.55 11.20
C GLY A 169 -9.78 30.52 11.69
N SER A 170 -9.43 30.47 12.98
CA SER A 170 -8.64 29.39 13.58
C SER A 170 -9.41 28.05 13.49
N GLN A 171 -8.74 26.95 13.79
CA GLN A 171 -9.38 25.64 13.78
C GLN A 171 -9.60 25.14 15.21
N THR A 172 -10.65 24.35 15.40
CA THR A 172 -10.95 23.65 16.65
C THR A 172 -11.10 22.16 16.37
N VAL A 173 -10.32 21.33 17.07
CA VAL A 173 -10.45 19.86 17.07
C VAL A 173 -11.05 19.43 18.41
N THR A 174 -12.12 18.62 18.36
CA THR A 174 -12.69 18.00 19.55
C THR A 174 -12.20 16.56 19.66
N LEU A 175 -11.76 16.17 20.83
CA LEU A 175 -11.25 14.85 21.16
C LEU A 175 -12.37 13.97 21.76
N ALA A 176 -12.16 12.65 21.78
CA ALA A 176 -13.17 11.69 22.25
C ALA A 176 -13.44 11.78 23.76
N ASP A 177 -12.49 12.26 24.53
CA ASP A 177 -12.62 12.55 25.97
C ASP A 177 -13.33 13.88 26.28
N GLY A 178 -13.69 14.66 25.26
CA GLY A 178 -14.37 15.94 25.36
C GLY A 178 -13.42 17.15 25.38
N GLU A 179 -12.10 16.95 25.44
CA GLU A 179 -11.14 18.04 25.32
C GLU A 179 -11.28 18.73 23.96
N ARG A 180 -11.10 20.05 23.94
CA ARG A 180 -11.13 20.86 22.72
C ARG A 180 -9.81 21.58 22.55
N LEU A 181 -9.12 21.28 21.47
CA LEU A 181 -7.93 21.99 21.03
C LEU A 181 -8.41 23.17 20.16
N THR A 182 -8.27 24.39 20.68
CA THR A 182 -8.76 25.63 20.04
C THR A 182 -7.61 26.51 19.60
N GLY A 183 -7.88 27.51 18.76
CA GLY A 183 -6.85 28.44 18.28
C GLY A 183 -5.78 27.80 17.41
N LEU A 184 -6.11 26.70 16.71
CA LEU A 184 -5.17 26.02 15.85
C LEU A 184 -5.02 26.79 14.52
N ASP A 185 -3.79 27.05 14.12
CA ASP A 185 -3.47 27.68 12.84
C ASP A 185 -3.61 26.70 11.68
N ALA A 186 -3.37 25.41 11.92
CA ALA A 186 -3.56 24.38 10.91
C ALA A 186 -3.90 23.01 11.52
N VAL A 187 -4.60 22.19 10.73
CA VAL A 187 -4.88 20.77 11.03
C VAL A 187 -4.45 19.91 9.87
N VAL A 188 -3.68 18.86 10.17
CA VAL A 188 -3.17 17.90 9.20
C VAL A 188 -3.78 16.54 9.48
N LEU A 189 -4.51 15.98 8.51
CA LEU A 189 -5.07 14.63 8.54
C LEU A 189 -4.03 13.64 7.98
N ALA A 190 -3.18 13.10 8.84
CA ALA A 190 -2.15 12.10 8.53
C ALA A 190 -2.66 10.68 8.78
N LEU A 191 -3.88 10.39 8.34
CA LEU A 191 -4.61 9.18 8.65
C LEU A 191 -4.13 7.98 7.81
N GLY A 192 -4.23 6.78 8.38
CA GLY A 192 -4.03 5.51 7.68
C GLY A 192 -5.33 4.88 7.19
N HIS A 193 -5.33 3.53 7.01
CA HIS A 193 -6.54 2.78 6.75
C HIS A 193 -7.50 2.88 7.94
N GLY A 194 -8.64 3.53 7.72
CA GLY A 194 -9.69 3.67 8.72
C GLY A 194 -10.69 2.50 8.66
N LYS A 195 -11.47 2.33 9.73
CA LYS A 195 -12.62 1.42 9.72
C LYS A 195 -13.70 1.96 8.78
N LEU A 196 -14.32 1.05 8.02
CA LEU A 196 -15.45 1.35 7.15
C LEU A 196 -16.74 0.78 7.71
N THR A 197 -17.86 1.41 7.38
CA THR A 197 -19.17 0.77 7.49
C THR A 197 -19.24 -0.35 6.46
N PRO A 198 -19.74 -1.55 6.83
CA PRO A 198 -19.78 -2.68 5.90
C PRO A 198 -20.52 -2.37 4.60
N SER A 199 -20.05 -2.88 3.47
CA SER A 199 -20.74 -2.85 2.18
C SER A 199 -22.05 -3.65 2.22
N PRO A 200 -22.94 -3.52 1.24
CA PRO A 200 -24.13 -4.37 1.15
C PRO A 200 -23.80 -5.87 1.16
N GLU A 201 -22.76 -6.29 0.42
CA GLU A 201 -22.29 -7.67 0.39
C GLU A 201 -21.76 -8.12 1.76
N GLU A 202 -20.87 -7.33 2.38
CA GLU A 202 -20.33 -7.62 3.71
C GLU A 202 -21.44 -7.71 4.76
N ARG A 203 -22.46 -6.83 4.72
CA ARG A 203 -23.63 -6.93 5.61
C ARG A 203 -24.44 -8.21 5.38
N ALA A 204 -24.65 -8.61 4.13
CA ALA A 204 -25.37 -9.83 3.81
C ALA A 204 -24.63 -11.07 4.33
N LEU A 205 -23.30 -11.16 4.12
CA LEU A 205 -22.45 -12.24 4.59
C LEU A 205 -22.39 -12.29 6.12
N HIS A 206 -22.25 -11.13 6.76
CA HIS A 206 -22.25 -11.03 8.23
C HIS A 206 -23.61 -11.45 8.82
N SER A 207 -24.72 -10.97 8.24
CA SER A 207 -26.08 -11.35 8.68
C SER A 207 -26.33 -12.85 8.50
N PHE A 208 -25.84 -13.44 7.41
CA PHE A 208 -25.90 -14.88 7.18
C PHE A 208 -25.12 -15.63 8.24
N ALA A 209 -23.85 -15.26 8.48
CA ALA A 209 -23.02 -15.88 9.49
C ALA A 209 -23.64 -15.76 10.90
N THR A 210 -24.18 -14.59 11.26
CA THR A 210 -24.83 -14.35 12.55
C THR A 210 -26.07 -15.24 12.76
N ARG A 211 -26.91 -15.44 11.73
CA ARG A 211 -28.07 -16.33 11.82
C ARG A 211 -27.69 -17.79 12.05
N HIS A 212 -26.54 -18.22 11.56
CA HIS A 212 -26.03 -19.58 11.65
C HIS A 212 -24.86 -19.73 12.64
N ALA A 213 -24.56 -18.67 13.43
CA ALA A 213 -23.63 -18.75 14.54
C ALA A 213 -24.18 -19.69 15.62
N ARG A 214 -23.28 -20.38 16.34
CA ARG A 214 -23.70 -21.23 17.46
C ARG A 214 -24.43 -20.42 18.52
N THR A 215 -25.73 -20.61 18.65
CA THR A 215 -26.46 -20.28 19.88
C THR A 215 -26.08 -21.32 20.95
N GLY A 216 -25.43 -20.86 22.02
CA GLY A 216 -24.80 -21.68 23.03
C GLY A 216 -25.68 -22.79 23.58
N SER A 217 -25.29 -24.04 23.32
CA SER A 217 -25.50 -25.18 24.21
C SER A 217 -24.35 -26.16 24.01
N ARG A 218 -23.55 -26.39 25.06
CA ARG A 218 -22.52 -27.43 25.08
C ARG A 218 -23.20 -28.80 25.15
N THR A 219 -23.68 -29.31 24.02
CA THR A 219 -23.98 -30.73 23.91
C THR A 219 -22.69 -31.49 23.69
N ARG A 220 -22.45 -32.49 24.52
CA ARG A 220 -21.26 -33.32 24.70
C ARG A 220 -20.96 -34.28 23.53
N THR A 221 -21.58 -34.11 22.39
CA THR A 221 -21.40 -34.97 21.22
C THR A 221 -21.23 -34.09 19.97
N GLY A 222 -19.99 -33.95 19.56
CA GLY A 222 -19.46 -33.77 18.19
C GLY A 222 -20.02 -32.69 17.26
N SER A 223 -19.13 -32.00 16.62
CA SER A 223 -19.19 -31.44 15.23
C SER A 223 -20.16 -30.30 14.90
N GLY A 224 -20.56 -29.45 15.84
CA GLY A 224 -21.39 -28.30 15.51
C GLY A 224 -20.61 -26.96 15.51
N SER A 225 -19.69 -26.72 14.60
CA SER A 225 -19.12 -25.38 14.40
C SER A 225 -20.16 -24.47 13.74
N GLY A 226 -20.44 -23.31 14.33
CA GLY A 226 -21.25 -22.26 13.68
C GLY A 226 -20.59 -21.74 12.42
N VAL A 227 -21.36 -20.98 11.62
CA VAL A 227 -20.82 -20.27 10.47
C VAL A 227 -20.13 -18.98 10.91
N ALA A 228 -18.96 -18.65 10.35
CA ALA A 228 -18.21 -17.43 10.66
C ALA A 228 -17.89 -16.62 9.40
N TYR A 229 -17.88 -15.30 9.53
CA TYR A 229 -17.44 -14.38 8.50
C TYR A 229 -16.47 -13.36 9.10
N VAL A 230 -15.26 -13.28 8.54
CA VAL A 230 -14.23 -12.31 8.90
C VAL A 230 -14.12 -11.28 7.78
N SER A 231 -14.52 -10.05 8.07
CA SER A 231 -14.50 -8.92 7.13
C SER A 231 -13.06 -8.50 6.76
N PRO A 232 -12.88 -7.75 5.66
CA PRO A 232 -11.60 -7.15 5.34
C PRO A 232 -11.04 -6.34 6.51
N ALA A 233 -9.78 -6.61 6.88
CA ALA A 233 -9.12 -5.98 8.02
C ALA A 233 -7.60 -5.96 7.86
N ASN A 234 -6.91 -5.15 8.68
CA ASN A 234 -5.50 -5.38 8.95
C ASN A 234 -5.36 -6.77 9.61
N PRO A 235 -4.44 -7.63 9.15
CA PRO A 235 -4.29 -8.98 9.70
C PRO A 235 -4.13 -9.03 11.21
N ALA A 236 -3.42 -8.06 11.80
CA ALA A 236 -3.25 -7.97 13.26
C ALA A 236 -4.55 -7.67 14.03
N ASP A 237 -5.62 -7.22 13.34
CA ASP A 237 -6.92 -6.87 13.91
C ASP A 237 -8.02 -7.89 13.56
N ALA A 238 -7.69 -8.89 12.73
CA ALA A 238 -8.64 -9.92 12.33
C ALA A 238 -8.91 -10.90 13.50
N ASP A 239 -10.18 -11.03 13.88
CA ASP A 239 -10.56 -12.05 14.86
C ASP A 239 -10.69 -13.43 14.19
N LEU A 240 -9.67 -14.25 14.38
CA LEU A 240 -9.58 -15.60 13.85
C LEU A 240 -9.94 -16.67 14.90
N SER A 241 -10.42 -16.28 16.09
CA SER A 241 -10.69 -17.18 17.21
C SER A 241 -11.84 -18.17 16.93
N ALA A 242 -12.78 -17.80 16.06
CA ALA A 242 -13.89 -18.66 15.66
C ALA A 242 -13.50 -19.78 14.68
N LEU A 243 -12.29 -19.74 14.12
CA LEU A 243 -11.80 -20.74 13.15
C LEU A 243 -11.21 -21.93 13.90
N LEU A 244 -11.97 -23.02 13.98
CA LEU A 244 -11.60 -24.18 14.77
C LEU A 244 -10.59 -25.09 14.06
N PRO A 245 -9.75 -25.85 14.79
CA PRO A 245 -8.87 -26.88 14.24
C PRO A 245 -9.63 -27.87 13.34
N GLY A 246 -9.04 -28.21 12.19
CA GLY A 246 -9.62 -29.13 11.21
C GLY A 246 -10.91 -28.65 10.52
N SER A 247 -11.44 -27.49 10.89
CA SER A 247 -12.64 -26.93 10.24
C SER A 247 -12.30 -26.38 8.86
N PRO A 248 -13.14 -26.62 7.82
CA PRO A 248 -12.91 -26.06 6.50
C PRO A 248 -13.20 -24.55 6.47
N VAL A 249 -12.23 -23.77 6.03
CA VAL A 249 -12.24 -22.30 6.01
C VAL A 249 -11.86 -21.79 4.62
N ALA A 250 -12.63 -20.87 4.06
CA ALA A 250 -12.28 -20.17 2.82
C ALA A 250 -11.46 -18.90 3.11
N LEU A 251 -10.38 -18.71 2.34
CA LEU A 251 -9.63 -17.45 2.27
C LEU A 251 -9.87 -16.81 0.90
N ARG A 252 -10.60 -15.69 0.87
CA ARG A 252 -10.91 -14.97 -0.38
C ARG A 252 -9.88 -13.87 -0.62
N GLY A 253 -8.92 -14.15 -1.49
CA GLY A 253 -7.78 -13.31 -1.84
C GLY A 253 -6.47 -14.11 -1.86
N LEU A 254 -5.53 -13.76 -2.77
CA LEU A 254 -4.20 -14.37 -2.91
C LEU A 254 -3.09 -13.30 -3.01
N GLY A 255 -3.35 -12.11 -2.47
CA GLY A 255 -2.37 -11.01 -2.35
C GLY A 255 -1.58 -11.07 -1.04
N LEU A 256 -0.92 -9.96 -0.65
CA LEU A 256 -0.07 -9.92 0.54
C LEU A 256 -0.82 -10.23 1.85
N ASN A 257 -2.04 -9.71 2.01
CA ASN A 257 -2.86 -10.00 3.20
C ASN A 257 -3.15 -11.50 3.35
N PHE A 258 -3.26 -12.24 2.23
CA PHE A 258 -3.40 -13.69 2.25
C PHE A 258 -2.21 -14.37 2.94
N PHE A 259 -0.98 -13.96 2.63
CA PHE A 259 0.21 -14.54 3.27
C PHE A 259 0.26 -14.24 4.78
N ASP A 260 -0.20 -13.05 5.18
CA ASP A 260 -0.33 -12.70 6.60
C ASP A 260 -1.36 -13.61 7.31
N GLN A 261 -2.58 -13.74 6.74
CA GLN A 261 -3.62 -14.62 7.29
C GLN A 261 -3.17 -16.09 7.33
N LEU A 262 -2.47 -16.54 6.28
CA LEU A 262 -1.92 -17.88 6.19
C LEU A 262 -0.93 -18.14 7.33
N SER A 263 0.02 -17.22 7.58
CA SER A 263 0.99 -17.37 8.66
C SER A 263 0.32 -17.39 10.03
N LEU A 264 -0.68 -16.54 10.28
CA LEU A 264 -1.44 -16.54 11.54
C LEU A 264 -2.22 -17.85 11.76
N LEU A 265 -2.72 -18.49 10.69
CA LEU A 265 -3.51 -19.72 10.74
C LEU A 265 -2.66 -20.99 10.70
N THR A 266 -1.36 -20.89 10.50
CA THR A 266 -0.40 -22.01 10.42
C THR A 266 0.70 -21.88 11.48
N GLU A 267 1.74 -21.09 11.28
CA GLU A 267 2.80 -20.85 12.27
C GLU A 267 2.23 -20.28 13.58
N GLY A 268 1.34 -19.30 13.49
CA GLY A 268 0.63 -18.71 14.64
C GLY A 268 -0.28 -19.71 15.40
N ARG A 269 -0.56 -20.88 14.83
CA ARG A 269 -1.24 -22.00 15.45
C ARG A 269 -0.29 -23.10 15.96
N GLY A 270 1.04 -22.87 15.87
CA GLY A 270 2.07 -23.77 16.36
C GLY A 270 2.62 -24.75 15.34
N GLY A 271 2.20 -24.66 14.07
CA GLY A 271 2.83 -25.39 12.99
C GLY A 271 4.24 -24.89 12.71
N THR A 272 5.09 -25.73 12.13
CA THR A 272 6.50 -25.40 11.92
C THR A 272 6.97 -25.82 10.53
N PHE A 273 7.89 -25.04 9.96
CA PHE A 273 8.61 -25.41 8.74
C PHE A 273 9.98 -26.00 9.10
N LYS A 274 10.35 -27.08 8.43
CA LYS A 274 11.66 -27.71 8.57
C LYS A 274 12.30 -27.92 7.20
N GLN A 275 13.63 -27.85 7.16
CA GLN A 275 14.36 -28.27 5.96
C GLN A 275 14.15 -29.77 5.75
N GLY A 276 13.59 -30.15 4.64
CA GLY A 276 13.44 -31.53 4.23
C GLY A 276 14.69 -32.06 3.54
N ASP A 277 14.80 -33.39 3.42
CA ASP A 277 15.82 -34.01 2.58
C ASP A 277 15.36 -33.88 1.12
N ASP A 278 15.93 -32.94 0.37
CA ASP A 278 15.68 -32.80 -1.08
C ASP A 278 16.42 -33.90 -1.84
N ARG A 279 16.06 -35.20 -1.58
CA ARG A 279 16.71 -36.35 -2.19
C ARG A 279 16.32 -36.55 -3.67
N ASP A 280 15.21 -35.91 -4.08
CA ASP A 280 14.65 -36.10 -5.43
C ASP A 280 14.80 -34.87 -6.35
N GLY A 281 15.40 -33.74 -5.86
CA GLY A 281 15.61 -32.53 -6.64
C GLY A 281 14.31 -31.84 -7.14
N ARG A 282 13.16 -32.18 -6.56
CA ARG A 282 11.83 -31.74 -7.03
C ARG A 282 11.12 -30.78 -6.11
N GLY A 283 11.63 -30.59 -4.88
CA GLY A 283 11.00 -29.73 -3.86
C GLY A 283 11.80 -28.47 -3.57
N THR A 284 11.23 -27.56 -2.80
CA THR A 284 11.95 -26.41 -2.21
C THR A 284 12.86 -26.83 -1.06
N GLY A 285 12.87 -28.11 -0.72
CA GLY A 285 13.51 -28.64 0.47
C GLY A 285 12.81 -28.27 1.78
N LEU A 286 11.68 -27.54 1.74
CA LEU A 286 10.91 -27.14 2.91
C LEU A 286 9.71 -28.05 3.11
N VAL A 287 9.51 -28.55 4.34
CA VAL A 287 8.39 -29.39 4.73
C VAL A 287 7.65 -28.71 5.88
N TYR A 288 6.32 -28.65 5.77
CA TYR A 288 5.48 -28.18 6.87
C TYR A 288 5.07 -29.33 7.80
N ILE A 289 5.22 -29.11 9.09
CA ILE A 289 4.81 -30.03 10.17
C ILE A 289 3.59 -29.42 10.87
N PRO A 290 2.37 -29.93 10.65
CA PRO A 290 1.17 -29.43 11.30
C PRO A 290 1.22 -29.62 12.81
N SER A 291 0.69 -28.66 13.57
CA SER A 291 0.47 -28.77 15.01
C SER A 291 -0.82 -29.54 15.36
N GLY A 292 -1.75 -29.65 14.39
CA GLY A 292 -3.11 -30.15 14.60
C GLY A 292 -4.11 -29.07 15.06
N ASN A 293 -3.67 -27.82 15.21
CA ASN A 293 -4.53 -26.68 15.55
C ASN A 293 -4.93 -25.83 14.34
N GLU A 294 -4.42 -26.17 13.15
CA GLU A 294 -4.74 -25.48 11.92
C GLU A 294 -6.16 -25.83 11.43
N PRO A 295 -6.92 -24.88 10.85
CA PRO A 295 -8.06 -25.21 10.01
C PRO A 295 -7.60 -25.83 8.68
N VAL A 296 -8.50 -26.47 7.97
CA VAL A 296 -8.27 -26.86 6.56
C VAL A 296 -8.62 -25.68 5.67
N LEU A 297 -7.64 -25.14 4.95
CA LEU A 297 -7.76 -23.87 4.22
C LEU A 297 -8.09 -24.09 2.75
N TYR A 298 -9.10 -23.38 2.23
CA TYR A 298 -9.47 -23.31 0.83
C TYR A 298 -9.30 -21.87 0.34
N ALA A 299 -8.21 -21.58 -0.38
CA ALA A 299 -7.89 -20.25 -0.82
C ALA A 299 -8.15 -20.05 -2.32
N GLY A 300 -8.48 -18.80 -2.70
CA GLY A 300 -8.65 -18.48 -4.11
C GLY A 300 -8.87 -17.00 -4.38
N SER A 301 -8.85 -16.67 -5.67
CA SER A 301 -9.09 -15.32 -6.19
C SER A 301 -9.63 -15.39 -7.62
N ARG A 302 -9.94 -14.22 -8.22
CA ARG A 302 -10.29 -14.15 -9.66
C ARG A 302 -9.17 -14.73 -10.53
N ARG A 303 -7.91 -14.43 -10.22
CA ARG A 303 -6.75 -14.89 -10.99
C ARG A 303 -6.39 -16.35 -10.69
N GLY A 304 -6.67 -16.84 -9.51
CA GLY A 304 -6.42 -18.23 -9.09
C GLY A 304 -4.97 -18.56 -8.74
N VAL A 305 -4.05 -17.61 -8.91
CA VAL A 305 -2.64 -17.74 -8.52
C VAL A 305 -2.25 -16.61 -7.57
N PRO A 306 -1.30 -16.84 -6.65
CA PRO A 306 -0.79 -15.81 -5.75
C PRO A 306 0.03 -14.77 -6.52
N TYR A 307 0.34 -13.65 -5.86
CA TYR A 307 1.26 -12.65 -6.39
C TYR A 307 2.63 -13.27 -6.64
N HIS A 308 3.31 -12.81 -7.70
CA HIS A 308 4.66 -13.23 -8.03
C HIS A 308 5.63 -12.98 -6.87
N ALA A 309 6.51 -13.95 -6.60
CA ALA A 309 7.61 -13.75 -5.66
C ALA A 309 8.50 -12.58 -6.12
N ARG A 310 8.97 -11.79 -5.18
CA ARG A 310 10.00 -10.77 -5.45
C ARG A 310 11.33 -11.44 -5.71
N GLY A 311 12.09 -10.90 -6.68
CA GLY A 311 13.48 -11.30 -6.89
C GLY A 311 14.33 -10.98 -5.66
N GLU A 312 15.30 -11.82 -5.36
CA GLU A 312 16.31 -11.52 -4.34
C GLU A 312 16.98 -10.18 -4.66
N ASN A 313 17.26 -9.41 -3.61
CA ASN A 313 17.72 -8.04 -3.79
C ASN A 313 19.22 -8.01 -4.17
N GLU A 314 19.50 -7.62 -5.40
CA GLU A 314 20.86 -7.40 -5.91
C GLU A 314 21.18 -5.90 -6.07
N LYS A 315 20.16 -5.03 -5.94
CA LYS A 315 20.31 -3.57 -6.07
C LYS A 315 20.85 -2.92 -4.79
N GLY A 316 20.90 -3.67 -3.68
CA GLY A 316 21.28 -3.15 -2.37
C GLY A 316 20.25 -2.16 -1.79
N ALA A 317 20.71 -1.31 -0.87
CA ALA A 317 19.85 -0.35 -0.16
C ALA A 317 19.34 0.77 -1.07
N LEU A 318 20.20 1.36 -1.89
CA LEU A 318 19.98 2.60 -2.65
C LEU A 318 19.64 2.37 -4.13
N GLY A 319 19.95 1.18 -4.66
CA GLY A 319 19.82 0.92 -6.08
C GLY A 319 18.35 0.86 -6.55
N ARG A 320 18.09 1.49 -7.69
CA ARG A 320 16.81 1.45 -8.40
C ARG A 320 17.03 1.38 -9.91
N HIS A 321 16.01 0.97 -10.64
CA HIS A 321 15.98 1.17 -12.07
C HIS A 321 15.71 2.65 -12.40
N HIS A 322 16.52 3.23 -13.25
CA HIS A 322 16.30 4.59 -13.79
C HIS A 322 15.55 4.51 -15.11
N PRO A 323 14.40 5.19 -15.25
CA PRO A 323 13.57 5.11 -16.45
C PRO A 323 14.32 5.66 -17.67
N ARG A 324 14.13 4.97 -18.78
CA ARG A 324 14.78 5.26 -20.07
C ARG A 324 13.79 5.84 -21.08
N PHE A 325 12.51 5.48 -20.94
CA PHE A 325 11.45 5.92 -21.84
C PHE A 325 10.44 6.84 -21.13
N LEU A 326 10.14 6.60 -19.86
CA LEU A 326 9.31 7.50 -19.06
C LEU A 326 10.20 8.52 -18.31
N THR A 327 10.93 9.33 -19.09
CA THR A 327 11.88 10.32 -18.55
C THR A 327 11.18 11.58 -18.04
N PRO A 328 11.86 12.44 -17.25
CA PRO A 328 11.29 13.71 -16.79
C PRO A 328 10.76 14.60 -17.93
N GLU A 329 11.43 14.63 -19.08
CA GLU A 329 11.03 15.42 -20.26
C GLU A 329 9.74 14.86 -20.87
N VAL A 330 9.64 13.53 -21.00
CA VAL A 330 8.42 12.85 -21.48
C VAL A 330 7.27 13.08 -20.53
N ILE A 331 7.49 12.96 -19.22
CA ILE A 331 6.50 13.25 -18.18
C ILE A 331 6.01 14.69 -18.27
N ALA A 332 6.95 15.66 -18.40
CA ALA A 332 6.59 17.07 -18.56
C ALA A 332 5.72 17.31 -19.81
N GLY A 333 6.01 16.62 -20.92
CA GLY A 333 5.18 16.67 -22.13
C GLY A 333 3.79 16.07 -21.95
N LEU A 334 3.68 14.92 -21.28
CA LEU A 334 2.40 14.26 -20.98
C LEU A 334 1.51 15.13 -20.09
N ARG A 335 2.08 15.86 -19.14
CA ARG A 335 1.34 16.76 -18.25
C ARG A 335 0.75 18.00 -18.92
N GLN A 336 1.12 18.31 -20.16
CA GLN A 336 0.58 19.47 -20.88
C GLN A 336 -0.83 19.25 -21.44
N ARG A 337 -1.32 18.02 -21.44
CA ARG A 337 -2.62 17.64 -21.99
C ARG A 337 -3.25 16.49 -21.21
N PRO A 338 -4.57 16.32 -21.26
CA PRO A 338 -5.21 15.09 -20.79
C PRO A 338 -4.68 13.87 -21.54
N VAL A 339 -4.33 12.80 -20.83
CA VAL A 339 -3.79 11.57 -21.42
C VAL A 339 -4.69 10.37 -21.12
N GLY A 340 -4.68 9.37 -22.03
CA GLY A 340 -5.19 8.03 -21.80
C GLY A 340 -4.10 7.13 -21.25
N PHE A 341 -4.41 6.30 -20.27
CA PHE A 341 -3.40 5.44 -19.67
C PHE A 341 -2.84 4.41 -20.67
N ARG A 342 -3.74 3.70 -21.38
CA ARG A 342 -3.34 2.67 -22.36
C ARG A 342 -2.70 3.23 -23.62
N THR A 343 -3.09 4.43 -24.01
CA THR A 343 -2.60 5.03 -25.27
C THR A 343 -1.31 5.81 -25.11
N ASP A 344 -1.11 6.46 -23.97
CA ASP A 344 -0.02 7.41 -23.79
C ASP A 344 1.04 6.93 -22.78
N ILE A 345 0.64 6.27 -21.70
CA ILE A 345 1.54 5.90 -20.59
C ILE A 345 2.00 4.46 -20.72
N TRP A 346 1.06 3.53 -20.93
CA TRP A 346 1.35 2.10 -20.99
C TRP A 346 2.39 1.71 -22.03
N PRO A 347 2.41 2.26 -23.26
CA PRO A 347 3.45 1.91 -24.24
C PRO A 347 4.88 2.22 -23.77
N LEU A 348 5.03 3.26 -22.93
CA LEU A 348 6.34 3.63 -22.36
C LEU A 348 6.74 2.64 -21.26
N ILE A 349 5.79 2.27 -20.38
CA ILE A 349 6.01 1.26 -19.33
C ILE A 349 6.32 -0.10 -19.96
N ASP A 350 5.54 -0.55 -20.94
CA ASP A 350 5.74 -1.83 -21.64
C ASP A 350 7.13 -1.90 -22.27
N ARG A 351 7.52 -0.85 -22.97
CA ARG A 351 8.84 -0.76 -23.60
C ARG A 351 9.98 -0.78 -22.57
N GLU A 352 9.82 -0.09 -21.44
CA GLU A 352 10.78 -0.11 -20.34
C GLU A 352 10.97 -1.52 -19.79
N VAL A 353 9.87 -2.18 -19.43
CA VAL A 353 9.85 -3.52 -18.83
C VAL A 353 10.48 -4.55 -19.78
N ARG A 354 10.10 -4.54 -21.06
CA ARG A 354 10.66 -5.45 -22.07
C ARG A 354 12.14 -5.21 -22.28
N THR A 355 12.57 -3.94 -22.34
CA THR A 355 13.99 -3.60 -22.48
C THR A 355 14.81 -4.15 -21.31
N VAL A 356 14.32 -4.01 -20.07
CA VAL A 356 14.99 -4.59 -18.89
C VAL A 356 15.04 -6.10 -18.94
N TYR A 357 13.93 -6.74 -19.34
CA TYR A 357 13.86 -8.20 -19.51
C TYR A 357 14.93 -8.73 -20.48
N TYR A 358 14.93 -8.17 -21.68
CA TYR A 358 15.85 -8.62 -22.72
C TYR A 358 17.31 -8.22 -22.42
N GLU A 359 17.54 -7.07 -21.81
CA GLU A 359 18.87 -6.69 -21.34
C GLU A 359 19.45 -7.72 -20.37
N ALA A 360 18.66 -8.16 -19.38
CA ALA A 360 19.08 -9.17 -18.42
C ALA A 360 19.28 -10.56 -19.09
N TRP A 361 18.37 -10.93 -20.00
CA TRP A 361 18.47 -12.18 -20.76
C TRP A 361 19.72 -12.22 -21.63
N ILE A 362 19.97 -11.19 -22.44
CA ILE A 362 21.14 -11.08 -23.32
C ILE A 362 22.43 -11.03 -22.50
N ARG A 363 22.42 -10.32 -21.37
CA ARG A 363 23.56 -10.26 -20.44
C ARG A 363 23.95 -11.65 -19.95
N ALA A 364 22.99 -12.46 -19.61
CA ALA A 364 23.23 -13.83 -19.14
C ALA A 364 23.71 -14.76 -20.25
N ALA A 365 23.18 -14.63 -21.48
CA ALA A 365 23.48 -15.50 -22.60
C ALA A 365 24.72 -15.09 -23.40
N GLN A 366 24.92 -13.79 -23.61
CA GLN A 366 25.91 -13.23 -24.57
C GLN A 366 26.86 -12.19 -23.93
N GLY A 367 26.65 -11.87 -22.65
CA GLY A 367 27.52 -10.98 -21.89
C GLY A 367 27.11 -9.48 -21.91
N PRO A 368 27.78 -8.65 -21.09
CA PRO A 368 27.37 -7.27 -20.84
C PRO A 368 27.51 -6.34 -22.06
N TRP A 369 28.43 -6.62 -22.98
CA TRP A 369 28.62 -5.84 -24.19
C TRP A 369 27.43 -5.96 -25.14
N ALA A 370 26.97 -7.19 -25.41
CA ALA A 370 25.81 -7.45 -26.25
C ALA A 370 24.54 -6.81 -25.63
N ALA A 371 24.36 -6.94 -24.32
CA ALA A 371 23.24 -6.30 -23.61
C ALA A 371 23.25 -4.77 -23.75
N ALA A 372 24.41 -4.13 -23.57
CA ALA A 372 24.53 -2.66 -23.72
C ALA A 372 24.27 -2.20 -25.17
N GLU A 373 24.69 -2.98 -26.17
CA GLU A 373 24.41 -2.70 -27.58
C GLU A 373 22.92 -2.86 -27.92
N PHE A 374 22.27 -3.91 -27.40
CA PHE A 374 20.82 -4.10 -27.51
C PHE A 374 20.07 -2.87 -26.97
N VAL A 375 20.40 -2.42 -25.76
CA VAL A 375 19.78 -1.25 -25.14
C VAL A 375 19.94 0.00 -26.02
N ARG A 376 21.15 0.25 -26.54
CA ARG A 376 21.38 1.37 -27.48
C ARG A 376 20.53 1.27 -28.74
N SER A 377 20.37 0.06 -29.29
CA SER A 377 19.53 -0.20 -30.46
C SER A 377 18.04 0.06 -30.19
N CYS A 378 17.55 -0.32 -29.00
CA CYS A 378 16.19 0.01 -28.54
C CYS A 378 15.96 1.53 -28.50
N TYR A 379 16.93 2.30 -28.00
CA TYR A 379 16.85 3.77 -27.98
C TYR A 379 16.85 4.39 -29.36
N ALA A 380 17.68 3.87 -30.25
CA ALA A 380 17.78 4.41 -31.59
C ALA A 380 16.47 4.28 -32.39
N GLY A 381 15.63 3.30 -32.04
CA GLY A 381 14.31 3.12 -32.63
C GLY A 381 14.30 2.86 -34.14
N ARG A 382 15.45 2.46 -34.71
CA ARG A 382 15.64 2.26 -36.16
C ARG A 382 15.11 0.91 -36.65
N GLU A 383 14.94 -0.03 -35.74
CA GLU A 383 14.51 -1.40 -36.02
C GLU A 383 13.31 -1.76 -35.16
N THR A 384 12.48 -2.67 -35.65
CA THR A 384 11.39 -3.24 -34.87
C THR A 384 11.94 -4.16 -33.79
N GLU A 385 11.19 -4.33 -32.68
CA GLU A 385 11.56 -5.24 -31.61
C GLU A 385 11.84 -6.66 -32.15
N SER A 386 10.99 -7.18 -33.03
CA SER A 386 11.16 -8.53 -33.59
C SER A 386 12.52 -8.71 -34.28
N VAL A 387 12.94 -7.73 -35.10
CA VAL A 387 14.25 -7.79 -35.79
C VAL A 387 15.41 -7.76 -34.80
N LEU A 388 15.29 -6.96 -33.72
CA LEU A 388 16.29 -6.94 -32.64
C LEU A 388 16.35 -8.29 -31.93
N LEU A 389 15.20 -8.88 -31.57
CA LEU A 389 15.13 -10.17 -30.86
C LEU A 389 15.71 -11.31 -31.71
N ASP A 390 15.46 -11.31 -33.03
CA ASP A 390 16.05 -12.27 -33.96
C ASP A 390 17.58 -12.12 -34.05
N ARG A 391 18.08 -10.87 -34.07
CA ARG A 391 19.54 -10.58 -34.09
C ARG A 391 20.27 -11.12 -32.84
N TYR A 392 19.63 -11.07 -31.69
CA TYR A 392 20.19 -11.55 -30.43
C TYR A 392 19.78 -13.00 -30.10
N ASP A 393 19.28 -13.74 -31.09
CA ASP A 393 18.91 -15.17 -30.99
C ASP A 393 17.95 -15.47 -29.80
N ILE A 394 17.03 -14.53 -29.47
CA ILE A 394 16.07 -14.75 -28.39
C ILE A 394 14.95 -15.67 -28.88
N PRO A 395 14.84 -16.91 -28.30
CA PRO A 395 13.85 -17.88 -28.72
C PRO A 395 12.42 -17.33 -28.61
N PRO A 396 11.49 -17.70 -29.51
CA PRO A 396 10.10 -17.20 -29.47
C PRO A 396 9.36 -17.50 -28.17
N ASP A 397 9.64 -18.61 -27.50
CA ASP A 397 9.07 -19.01 -26.22
C ASP A 397 9.64 -18.23 -25.02
N GLU A 398 10.82 -17.65 -25.15
CA GLU A 398 11.44 -16.74 -24.17
C GLU A 398 11.07 -15.28 -24.41
N ARG A 399 10.34 -14.96 -25.49
CA ARG A 399 9.92 -13.59 -25.74
C ARG A 399 8.83 -13.14 -24.76
N TRP A 400 8.91 -11.89 -24.35
CA TRP A 400 7.99 -11.29 -23.38
C TRP A 400 6.54 -11.36 -23.87
N ASP A 401 5.67 -11.87 -23.00
CA ASP A 401 4.23 -11.97 -23.25
C ASP A 401 3.45 -11.60 -21.97
N TRP A 402 2.80 -10.45 -21.98
CA TRP A 402 1.96 -10.01 -20.87
C TRP A 402 0.79 -10.95 -20.58
N GLN A 403 0.23 -11.62 -21.56
CA GLN A 403 -0.86 -12.56 -21.34
C GLN A 403 -0.38 -13.76 -20.53
N ARG A 404 0.84 -14.25 -20.83
CA ARG A 404 1.48 -15.34 -20.09
C ARG A 404 1.85 -14.91 -18.66
N ILE A 405 2.25 -13.65 -18.46
CA ILE A 405 2.53 -13.09 -17.12
C ILE A 405 1.23 -12.93 -16.32
N GLU A 406 0.21 -12.32 -16.91
CA GLU A 406 -1.07 -12.01 -16.24
C GLU A 406 -1.91 -13.26 -15.97
N ARG A 407 -1.87 -14.24 -16.90
CA ARG A 407 -2.61 -15.51 -16.86
C ARG A 407 -1.69 -16.68 -17.18
N PRO A 408 -0.87 -17.14 -16.22
CA PRO A 408 0.15 -18.17 -16.50
C PRO A 408 -0.44 -19.52 -16.93
N TYR A 409 -1.70 -19.79 -16.60
CA TYR A 409 -2.45 -20.96 -17.09
C TYR A 409 -3.07 -20.76 -18.49
N GLY A 410 -3.00 -19.56 -19.08
CA GLY A 410 -3.55 -19.23 -20.39
C GLY A 410 -5.06 -19.45 -20.46
N LYS A 411 -5.47 -20.31 -21.42
CA LYS A 411 -6.86 -20.73 -21.63
C LYS A 411 -7.16 -22.14 -21.07
N ARG A 412 -6.24 -22.72 -20.28
CA ARG A 412 -6.41 -24.06 -19.71
C ARG A 412 -7.60 -24.10 -18.76
N HIS A 413 -8.45 -25.09 -18.94
CA HIS A 413 -9.45 -25.53 -17.97
C HIS A 413 -8.92 -26.79 -17.32
N PHE A 414 -9.06 -26.89 -16.02
CA PHE A 414 -8.58 -28.01 -15.23
C PHE A 414 -9.71 -29.01 -15.00
N THR A 415 -9.39 -30.31 -15.12
CA THR A 415 -10.37 -31.39 -14.98
C THR A 415 -10.90 -31.54 -13.56
N ASP A 416 -10.04 -31.23 -12.58
CA ASP A 416 -10.33 -31.28 -11.15
C ASP A 416 -9.30 -30.47 -10.36
N ARG A 417 -9.44 -30.40 -9.03
CA ARG A 417 -8.50 -29.69 -8.14
C ARG A 417 -7.13 -30.34 -8.09
N ALA A 418 -7.02 -31.66 -8.32
CA ALA A 418 -5.73 -32.34 -8.34
C ALA A 418 -4.91 -31.94 -9.56
N ASP A 419 -5.55 -31.84 -10.76
CA ASP A 419 -4.93 -31.33 -11.97
C ASP A 419 -4.47 -29.86 -11.80
N PHE A 420 -5.32 -29.03 -11.22
CA PHE A 420 -4.93 -27.63 -10.91
C PHE A 420 -3.78 -27.58 -9.90
N ARG A 421 -3.84 -28.35 -8.80
CA ARG A 421 -2.79 -28.42 -7.78
C ARG A 421 -1.44 -28.83 -8.40
N HIS A 422 -1.43 -29.85 -9.24
CA HIS A 422 -0.21 -30.30 -9.91
C HIS A 422 0.41 -29.18 -10.75
N TRP A 423 -0.40 -28.53 -11.58
CA TRP A 423 0.04 -27.39 -12.40
C TRP A 423 0.53 -26.22 -11.53
N LEU A 424 -0.22 -25.87 -10.49
CA LEU A 424 0.11 -24.74 -9.60
C LEU A 424 1.46 -24.96 -8.90
N LEU A 425 1.72 -26.14 -8.35
CA LEU A 425 3.00 -26.46 -7.72
C LEU A 425 4.17 -26.30 -8.69
N GLY A 426 4.01 -26.72 -9.95
CA GLY A 426 5.00 -26.49 -11.01
C GLY A 426 5.24 -25.00 -11.26
N HIS A 427 4.16 -24.21 -11.37
CA HIS A 427 4.24 -22.76 -11.56
C HIS A 427 4.93 -22.04 -10.38
N LEU A 428 4.57 -22.39 -9.14
CA LEU A 428 5.16 -21.78 -7.94
C LEU A 428 6.66 -22.09 -7.82
N ARG A 429 7.09 -23.33 -8.14
CA ARG A 429 8.52 -23.70 -8.16
C ARG A 429 9.30 -22.91 -9.21
N GLN A 430 8.72 -22.70 -10.39
CA GLN A 430 9.33 -21.86 -11.42
C GLN A 430 9.46 -20.41 -10.97
N ASP A 431 8.44 -19.89 -10.28
CA ASP A 431 8.46 -18.51 -9.75
C ASP A 431 9.53 -18.32 -8.67
N VAL A 432 9.70 -19.31 -7.76
CA VAL A 432 10.80 -19.35 -6.77
C VAL A 432 12.16 -19.40 -7.46
N ALA A 433 12.32 -20.29 -8.44
CA ALA A 433 13.58 -20.40 -9.19
C ALA A 433 13.94 -19.07 -9.88
N ALA A 434 12.96 -18.42 -10.52
CA ALA A 434 13.16 -17.10 -11.11
C ALA A 434 13.52 -16.04 -10.06
N ALA A 435 12.90 -16.07 -8.87
CA ALA A 435 13.17 -15.12 -7.80
C ALA A 435 14.59 -15.25 -7.25
N ARG A 436 15.10 -16.45 -7.14
CA ARG A 436 16.49 -16.74 -6.70
C ARG A 436 17.57 -16.25 -7.68
N LEU A 437 17.22 -16.04 -8.95
CA LEU A 437 18.12 -15.41 -9.93
C LEU A 437 18.31 -13.91 -9.68
N GLY A 438 17.57 -13.32 -8.75
CA GLY A 438 17.68 -11.93 -8.36
C GLY A 438 16.89 -10.94 -9.22
N ASN A 439 16.92 -9.66 -8.78
CA ASN A 439 16.19 -8.56 -9.42
C ASN A 439 17.07 -7.69 -10.35
N VAL A 440 18.26 -8.18 -10.69
CA VAL A 440 19.18 -7.58 -11.70
C VAL A 440 19.57 -8.64 -12.73
N ASN A 441 20.00 -9.81 -12.29
CA ASN A 441 20.48 -10.89 -13.17
C ASN A 441 19.34 -11.80 -13.66
N GLY A 442 18.27 -11.97 -12.88
CA GLY A 442 17.11 -12.76 -13.27
C GLY A 442 16.20 -11.99 -14.23
N PRO A 443 16.07 -12.36 -15.53
CA PRO A 443 15.37 -11.56 -16.53
C PRO A 443 13.94 -11.21 -16.12
N LEU A 444 13.14 -12.21 -15.72
CA LEU A 444 11.75 -11.98 -15.29
C LEU A 444 11.68 -11.03 -14.09
N LYS A 445 12.47 -11.28 -13.05
CA LYS A 445 12.37 -10.50 -11.81
C LYS A 445 12.99 -9.11 -11.93
N ALA A 446 14.00 -8.92 -12.77
CA ALA A 446 14.51 -7.60 -13.12
C ALA A 446 13.42 -6.75 -13.80
N ALA A 447 12.69 -7.32 -14.76
CA ALA A 447 11.59 -6.65 -15.45
C ALA A 447 10.41 -6.31 -14.51
N LEU A 448 10.01 -7.25 -13.65
CA LEU A 448 8.94 -7.01 -12.68
C LEU A 448 9.34 -6.00 -11.58
N ASP A 449 10.62 -5.97 -11.19
CA ASP A 449 11.13 -4.98 -10.23
C ASP A 449 11.23 -3.58 -10.86
N ALA A 450 11.47 -3.48 -12.17
CA ALA A 450 11.40 -2.21 -12.89
C ALA A 450 9.99 -1.58 -12.80
N LEU A 451 8.90 -2.36 -12.86
CA LEU A 451 7.54 -1.86 -12.61
C LEU A 451 7.38 -1.25 -11.20
N ARG A 452 8.05 -1.83 -10.20
CA ARG A 452 8.07 -1.29 -8.85
C ARG A 452 8.80 0.04 -8.77
N ASP A 453 9.94 0.14 -9.45
CA ASP A 453 10.76 1.34 -9.43
C ASP A 453 10.13 2.49 -10.25
N LEU A 454 9.38 2.18 -11.32
CA LEU A 454 8.66 3.16 -12.15
C LEU A 454 7.44 3.80 -11.48
N ARG A 455 7.05 3.37 -10.29
CA ARG A 455 5.83 3.90 -9.64
C ARG A 455 5.86 5.40 -9.41
N ASN A 456 7.02 5.97 -9.11
CA ASN A 456 7.14 7.41 -8.92
C ASN A 456 6.92 8.17 -10.23
N GLU A 457 7.48 7.69 -11.32
CA GLU A 457 7.34 8.28 -12.66
C GLU A 457 5.89 8.17 -13.15
N VAL A 458 5.24 7.03 -12.92
CA VAL A 458 3.81 6.87 -13.23
C VAL A 458 2.96 7.86 -12.42
N ARG A 459 3.24 8.02 -11.10
CA ARG A 459 2.56 9.02 -10.25
C ARG A 459 2.67 10.42 -10.79
N LEU A 460 3.85 10.84 -11.22
CA LEU A 460 4.06 12.18 -11.76
C LEU A 460 3.15 12.49 -12.95
N VAL A 461 2.66 11.47 -13.66
CA VAL A 461 1.71 11.65 -14.78
C VAL A 461 0.27 11.50 -14.30
N VAL A 462 -0.05 10.49 -13.47
CA VAL A 462 -1.46 10.11 -13.19
C VAL A 462 -2.09 10.90 -12.05
N ASP A 463 -1.28 11.39 -11.10
CA ASP A 463 -1.76 12.12 -9.93
C ASP A 463 -2.49 13.42 -10.32
N HIS A 464 -3.39 13.87 -9.46
CA HIS A 464 -4.15 15.11 -9.63
C HIS A 464 -4.92 15.24 -10.96
N GLY A 465 -5.39 14.11 -11.52
CA GLY A 465 -6.22 14.11 -12.72
C GLY A 465 -5.44 14.17 -14.03
N GLY A 466 -4.17 13.78 -14.03
CA GLY A 466 -3.37 13.70 -15.25
C GLY A 466 -3.92 12.72 -16.29
N VAL A 467 -4.73 11.74 -15.87
CA VAL A 467 -5.42 10.78 -16.75
C VAL A 467 -6.90 11.13 -16.86
N VAL A 468 -7.47 11.07 -18.06
CA VAL A 468 -8.91 11.30 -18.29
C VAL A 468 -9.76 10.32 -17.49
N GLY A 469 -10.90 10.79 -16.95
CA GLY A 469 -11.67 10.05 -15.94
C GLY A 469 -12.11 8.64 -16.31
N GLU A 470 -12.52 8.39 -17.57
CA GLU A 470 -12.89 7.03 -18.02
C GLU A 470 -11.67 6.11 -18.14
N SER A 471 -10.54 6.62 -18.67
CA SER A 471 -9.27 5.88 -18.72
C SER A 471 -8.73 5.63 -17.31
N TYR A 472 -8.89 6.60 -16.40
CA TYR A 472 -8.56 6.40 -14.98
C TYR A 472 -9.33 5.19 -14.42
N ARG A 473 -10.65 5.17 -14.57
CA ARG A 473 -11.52 4.13 -14.03
C ARG A 473 -11.25 2.74 -14.63
N ALA A 474 -11.23 2.66 -15.96
CA ALA A 474 -11.17 1.37 -16.65
C ALA A 474 -9.76 0.83 -16.82
N GLU A 475 -8.80 1.71 -17.10
CA GLU A 475 -7.45 1.31 -17.51
C GLU A 475 -6.44 1.40 -16.35
N LEU A 476 -6.42 2.49 -15.59
CA LEU A 476 -5.53 2.62 -14.45
C LEU A 476 -6.04 1.78 -13.27
N ASP A 477 -7.24 2.07 -12.77
CA ASP A 477 -7.79 1.47 -11.55
C ASP A 477 -8.28 0.04 -11.79
N GLY A 478 -9.02 -0.18 -12.89
CA GLY A 478 -9.62 -1.47 -13.20
C GLY A 478 -8.65 -2.51 -13.74
N TRP A 479 -7.54 -2.10 -14.34
CA TRP A 479 -6.61 -3.03 -14.99
C TRP A 479 -5.15 -2.88 -14.51
N TYR A 480 -4.51 -1.69 -14.65
CA TYR A 480 -3.09 -1.56 -14.39
C TYR A 480 -2.74 -1.66 -12.90
N THR A 481 -3.50 -1.04 -12.02
CA THR A 481 -3.27 -1.11 -10.56
C THR A 481 -3.29 -2.56 -10.04
N PRO A 482 -4.29 -3.40 -10.40
CA PRO A 482 -4.26 -4.83 -10.07
C PRO A 482 -3.13 -5.61 -10.73
N LEU A 483 -2.74 -5.27 -11.97
CA LEU A 483 -1.62 -5.90 -12.67
C LEU A 483 -0.30 -5.57 -11.98
N ASN A 484 -0.05 -4.30 -11.70
CA ASN A 484 1.14 -3.84 -11.00
C ASN A 484 1.25 -4.46 -9.59
N ALA A 485 0.14 -4.53 -8.84
CA ALA A 485 0.14 -5.20 -7.55
C ALA A 485 0.51 -6.69 -7.66
N PHE A 486 -0.06 -7.40 -8.62
CA PHE A 486 0.20 -8.82 -8.86
C PHE A 486 1.67 -9.10 -9.23
N THR A 487 2.27 -8.25 -10.05
CA THR A 487 3.59 -8.48 -10.64
C THR A 487 4.74 -7.91 -9.82
N SER A 488 4.54 -6.75 -9.15
CA SER A 488 5.66 -5.99 -8.56
C SER A 488 5.61 -5.81 -7.04
N ILE A 489 4.52 -6.24 -6.36
CA ILE A 489 4.33 -6.05 -4.91
C ILE A 489 4.28 -7.39 -4.16
N GLY A 490 4.72 -8.47 -4.75
CA GLY A 490 4.57 -9.80 -4.17
C GLY A 490 5.38 -10.08 -2.90
N PRO A 491 5.20 -11.28 -2.34
CA PRO A 491 5.92 -11.73 -1.16
C PRO A 491 7.40 -12.06 -1.47
N PRO A 492 8.27 -12.19 -0.47
CA PRO A 492 9.58 -12.78 -0.66
C PRO A 492 9.48 -14.24 -1.10
N ALA A 493 10.53 -14.76 -1.76
CA ALA A 493 10.57 -16.11 -2.31
C ALA A 493 10.28 -17.20 -1.27
N PHE A 494 10.82 -17.05 -0.04
CA PHE A 494 10.59 -18.03 1.03
C PHE A 494 9.10 -18.18 1.42
N ARG A 495 8.27 -17.12 1.28
CA ARG A 495 6.83 -17.23 1.53
C ARG A 495 6.12 -18.07 0.46
N ILE A 496 6.62 -18.07 -0.78
CA ILE A 496 6.14 -18.99 -1.82
C ILE A 496 6.61 -20.42 -1.54
N GLU A 497 7.82 -20.61 -1.01
CA GLU A 497 8.30 -21.93 -0.56
C GLU A 497 7.45 -22.48 0.60
N GLN A 498 7.11 -21.64 1.57
CA GLN A 498 6.17 -22.00 2.63
C GLN A 498 4.78 -22.35 2.09
N LEU A 499 4.29 -21.60 1.10
CA LEU A 499 3.03 -21.88 0.42
C LEU A 499 3.05 -23.26 -0.27
N ILE A 500 4.13 -23.61 -0.97
CA ILE A 500 4.31 -24.93 -1.58
C ILE A 500 4.23 -26.02 -0.50
N ALA A 501 5.00 -25.88 0.59
CA ALA A 501 5.01 -26.85 1.68
C ALA A 501 3.63 -27.06 2.32
N LEU A 502 2.85 -25.99 2.48
CA LEU A 502 1.47 -26.05 3.01
C LEU A 502 0.50 -26.76 2.06
N ILE A 503 0.67 -26.57 0.73
CA ILE A 503 -0.12 -27.27 -0.29
C ILE A 503 0.26 -28.76 -0.32
N GLU A 504 1.54 -29.09 -0.19
CA GLU A 504 2.03 -30.47 -0.14
C GLU A 504 1.58 -31.22 1.12
N ALA A 505 1.53 -30.52 2.26
CA ALA A 505 1.03 -31.03 3.53
C ALA A 505 -0.52 -31.10 3.62
N GLU A 506 -1.25 -30.72 2.57
CA GLU A 506 -2.72 -30.71 2.50
C GLU A 506 -3.42 -29.84 3.54
N VAL A 507 -2.70 -28.91 4.16
CA VAL A 507 -3.25 -27.89 5.05
C VAL A 507 -3.93 -26.77 4.25
N LEU A 508 -3.44 -26.54 3.03
CA LEU A 508 -3.95 -25.53 2.11
C LEU A 508 -4.32 -26.12 0.76
N HIS A 509 -5.53 -25.81 0.30
CA HIS A 509 -6.03 -26.12 -1.04
C HIS A 509 -6.32 -24.81 -1.78
N VAL A 510 -5.66 -24.57 -2.91
CA VAL A 510 -6.00 -23.46 -3.79
C VAL A 510 -7.06 -23.92 -4.78
N VAL A 511 -8.23 -23.27 -4.77
CA VAL A 511 -9.43 -23.79 -5.46
C VAL A 511 -9.41 -23.58 -6.98
N GLY A 512 -8.60 -22.65 -7.48
CA GLY A 512 -8.45 -22.39 -8.91
C GLY A 512 -8.83 -20.97 -9.35
N PRO A 513 -8.72 -20.71 -10.66
CA PRO A 513 -9.08 -19.42 -11.26
C PRO A 513 -10.61 -19.16 -11.22
N GLY A 514 -11.00 -17.90 -10.95
CA GLY A 514 -12.40 -17.53 -10.92
C GLY A 514 -13.14 -18.04 -9.67
N MET A 515 -12.49 -17.95 -8.48
CA MET A 515 -13.13 -18.35 -7.23
C MET A 515 -14.48 -17.66 -7.03
N ARG A 516 -15.49 -18.45 -6.67
CA ARG A 516 -16.83 -18.01 -6.28
C ARG A 516 -17.16 -18.52 -4.89
N VAL A 517 -17.81 -17.67 -4.10
CA VAL A 517 -18.29 -18.01 -2.76
C VAL A 517 -19.76 -17.65 -2.65
N ARG A 518 -20.59 -18.61 -2.24
CA ARG A 518 -22.04 -18.45 -2.11
C ARG A 518 -22.52 -19.00 -0.76
N PRO A 519 -23.32 -18.26 0.00
CA PRO A 519 -23.91 -18.79 1.23
C PRO A 519 -24.95 -19.90 0.90
N THR A 520 -25.10 -20.89 1.77
CA THR A 520 -26.13 -21.94 1.69
C THR A 520 -26.66 -22.28 3.08
N ASP A 521 -27.96 -22.42 3.20
CA ASP A 521 -28.64 -22.86 4.43
C ASP A 521 -28.58 -24.40 4.62
N GLY A 522 -27.85 -25.11 3.77
CA GLY A 522 -27.71 -26.58 3.79
C GLY A 522 -28.64 -27.29 2.82
N GLU A 523 -29.34 -26.55 1.96
CA GLU A 523 -30.15 -27.08 0.86
C GLU A 523 -29.27 -27.75 -0.21
N GLY A 524 -29.83 -28.65 -1.02
CA GLY A 524 -29.10 -29.32 -2.10
C GLY A 524 -28.20 -30.47 -1.65
N GLY A 525 -28.45 -31.09 -0.49
CA GLY A 525 -27.73 -32.28 -0.02
C GLY A 525 -26.49 -32.00 0.84
N PHE A 526 -26.18 -30.75 1.15
CA PHE A 526 -25.04 -30.39 1.99
C PHE A 526 -25.29 -30.56 3.49
N GLY A 527 -26.55 -30.67 3.92
CA GLY A 527 -26.95 -31.01 5.29
C GLY A 527 -26.74 -29.93 6.35
N HIS A 528 -25.94 -28.91 6.08
CA HIS A 528 -25.59 -27.85 7.03
C HIS A 528 -25.36 -26.50 6.35
N ALA A 529 -25.71 -25.40 7.04
CA ALA A 529 -25.40 -24.05 6.60
C ALA A 529 -23.89 -23.79 6.52
N GLY A 530 -23.46 -22.97 5.54
CA GLY A 530 -22.07 -22.60 5.32
C GLY A 530 -21.89 -21.80 4.05
N PHE A 531 -20.68 -21.80 3.52
CA PHE A 531 -20.36 -21.20 2.23
C PHE A 531 -19.92 -22.28 1.23
N LEU A 532 -20.52 -22.28 0.05
CA LEU A 532 -20.09 -23.10 -1.08
C LEU A 532 -18.98 -22.39 -1.84
N VAL A 533 -17.86 -23.06 -1.99
CA VAL A 533 -16.67 -22.53 -2.66
C VAL A 533 -16.34 -23.38 -3.88
N ASP A 534 -16.30 -22.75 -5.04
CA ASP A 534 -15.89 -23.34 -6.30
C ASP A 534 -15.01 -22.37 -7.12
N ALA A 535 -14.52 -22.81 -8.27
CA ALA A 535 -13.77 -21.99 -9.21
C ALA A 535 -14.22 -22.26 -10.64
N GLU A 536 -14.39 -21.21 -11.47
CA GLU A 536 -14.82 -21.35 -12.87
C GLU A 536 -13.85 -22.15 -13.72
N GLY A 537 -12.53 -22.03 -13.43
CA GLY A 537 -11.47 -22.68 -14.19
C GLY A 537 -11.25 -24.17 -13.86
N VAL A 538 -12.00 -24.75 -12.90
CA VAL A 538 -11.84 -26.12 -12.42
C VAL A 538 -13.18 -26.85 -12.42
N ALA A 539 -13.24 -27.99 -13.13
CA ALA A 539 -14.48 -28.76 -13.30
C ALA A 539 -14.73 -29.72 -12.13
N GLU A 540 -15.01 -29.18 -10.94
CA GLU A 540 -15.26 -29.99 -9.73
C GLU A 540 -16.39 -29.40 -8.88
N ALA A 541 -17.04 -30.26 -8.08
CA ALA A 541 -18.14 -29.86 -7.21
C ALA A 541 -17.69 -28.84 -6.13
N PRO A 542 -18.58 -27.92 -5.73
CA PRO A 542 -18.27 -26.97 -4.68
C PRO A 542 -17.91 -27.63 -3.35
N VAL A 543 -16.98 -27.03 -2.61
CA VAL A 543 -16.68 -27.42 -1.22
C VAL A 543 -17.54 -26.60 -0.27
N LEU A 544 -18.13 -27.26 0.72
CA LEU A 544 -18.80 -26.60 1.82
C LEU A 544 -17.77 -26.22 2.89
N VAL A 545 -17.64 -24.94 3.18
CA VAL A 545 -16.78 -24.41 4.25
C VAL A 545 -17.62 -23.75 5.35
N ARG A 546 -17.08 -23.71 6.56
CA ARG A 546 -17.76 -23.15 7.74
C ARG A 546 -17.43 -21.69 8.02
N ALA A 547 -16.35 -21.21 7.46
CA ALA A 547 -15.96 -19.83 7.62
C ALA A 547 -15.46 -19.24 6.29
N LEU A 548 -15.69 -17.93 6.14
CA LEU A 548 -15.13 -17.12 5.06
C LEU A 548 -14.31 -16.00 5.68
N VAL A 549 -13.05 -15.90 5.28
CA VAL A 549 -12.13 -14.84 5.64
C VAL A 549 -11.81 -14.02 4.40
N GLU A 550 -12.02 -12.71 4.47
CA GLU A 550 -11.59 -11.77 3.45
C GLU A 550 -10.11 -11.47 3.59
N ALA A 551 -9.28 -12.15 2.83
CA ALA A 551 -7.83 -11.99 2.87
C ALA A 551 -7.37 -10.75 2.08
N ARG A 552 -7.91 -9.58 2.44
CA ARG A 552 -7.63 -8.28 1.84
C ARG A 552 -7.79 -7.14 2.85
N LEU A 553 -7.18 -6.01 2.59
CA LEU A 553 -7.42 -4.79 3.36
C LEU A 553 -8.81 -4.21 3.02
N PRO A 554 -9.41 -3.41 3.94
CA PRO A 554 -10.57 -2.61 3.62
C PRO A 554 -10.30 -1.69 2.42
N ASP A 555 -11.33 -1.43 1.63
CA ASP A 555 -11.28 -0.44 0.57
C ASP A 555 -10.98 0.95 1.13
N ILE A 556 -10.58 1.88 0.27
CA ILE A 556 -10.50 3.29 0.64
C ILE A 556 -11.78 3.94 0.14
N ASP A 557 -12.64 4.35 1.09
CA ASP A 557 -13.95 4.92 0.76
C ASP A 557 -14.39 5.94 1.82
N LEU A 558 -14.27 7.21 1.49
CA LEU A 558 -14.64 8.33 2.36
C LEU A 558 -16.13 8.29 2.75
N ARG A 559 -17.01 7.87 1.84
CA ARG A 559 -18.46 7.80 2.09
C ARG A 559 -18.84 6.68 3.06
N ARG A 560 -18.04 5.63 3.10
CA ARG A 560 -18.20 4.49 4.01
C ARG A 560 -17.40 4.64 5.30
N SER A 561 -16.67 5.74 5.49
CA SER A 561 -15.85 5.93 6.69
C SER A 561 -16.69 5.79 7.97
N ALA A 562 -16.22 4.99 8.92
CA ALA A 562 -16.80 4.89 10.26
C ALA A 562 -16.29 5.98 11.22
N SER A 563 -15.28 6.77 10.82
CA SER A 563 -14.73 7.86 11.63
C SER A 563 -15.75 8.98 11.83
N PRO A 564 -16.11 9.36 13.07
CA PRO A 564 -16.98 10.50 13.34
C PRO A 564 -16.44 11.81 12.71
N LEU A 565 -15.12 12.02 12.79
CA LEU A 565 -14.43 13.16 12.20
C LEU A 565 -14.68 13.26 10.69
N LEU A 566 -14.40 12.19 9.95
CA LEU A 566 -14.53 12.20 8.49
C LEU A 566 -16.00 12.28 8.04
N ARG A 567 -16.90 11.60 8.75
CA ARG A 567 -18.34 11.74 8.49
C ARG A 567 -18.85 13.15 8.73
N GLY A 568 -18.41 13.78 9.83
CA GLY A 568 -18.76 15.16 10.15
C GLY A 568 -18.25 16.13 9.09
N LEU A 569 -17.00 16.00 8.66
CA LEU A 569 -16.42 16.83 7.58
C LEU A 569 -17.16 16.66 6.27
N LEU A 570 -17.48 15.41 5.88
CA LEU A 570 -18.22 15.13 4.65
C LEU A 570 -19.64 15.70 4.70
N ALA A 571 -20.35 15.53 5.83
CA ALA A 571 -21.72 16.03 6.00
C ALA A 571 -21.79 17.57 6.00
N ALA A 572 -20.75 18.23 6.55
CA ALA A 572 -20.63 19.70 6.55
C ALA A 572 -20.11 20.26 5.20
N GLY A 573 -19.79 19.39 4.22
CA GLY A 573 -19.20 19.83 2.96
C GLY A 573 -17.75 20.33 3.08
N GLY A 574 -17.08 20.08 4.21
CA GLY A 574 -15.69 20.44 4.45
C GLY A 574 -14.65 19.54 3.78
N CYS A 575 -15.09 18.45 3.18
CA CYS A 575 -14.32 17.59 2.27
C CYS A 575 -15.26 16.89 1.29
N VAL A 576 -14.71 16.41 0.18
CA VAL A 576 -15.45 15.68 -0.87
C VAL A 576 -14.63 14.50 -1.40
N PRO A 577 -15.28 13.44 -1.92
CA PRO A 577 -14.58 12.41 -2.67
C PRO A 577 -13.96 12.98 -3.95
N TYR A 578 -12.79 12.49 -4.29
CA TYR A 578 -12.08 12.90 -5.49
C TYR A 578 -12.72 12.34 -6.77
N ARG A 579 -12.73 13.17 -7.83
CA ARG A 579 -13.22 12.84 -9.17
C ARG A 579 -12.12 13.10 -10.20
N PRO A 580 -11.47 12.06 -10.73
CA PRO A 580 -10.41 12.22 -11.72
C PRO A 580 -10.87 12.99 -12.96
N GLY A 581 -10.06 13.95 -13.40
CA GLY A 581 -10.36 14.75 -14.60
C GLY A 581 -11.68 15.52 -14.56
N GLY A 582 -12.25 15.78 -13.38
CA GLY A 582 -13.57 16.42 -13.23
C GLY A 582 -14.75 15.54 -13.71
N HIS A 583 -14.54 14.24 -13.86
CA HIS A 583 -15.54 13.32 -14.40
C HIS A 583 -16.77 13.23 -13.48
N LYS A 584 -17.95 13.52 -14.00
CA LYS A 584 -19.18 13.62 -13.19
C LYS A 584 -19.67 12.29 -12.62
N THR A 585 -19.28 11.16 -13.22
CA THR A 585 -19.84 9.84 -12.92
C THR A 585 -18.92 8.92 -12.14
N HIS A 586 -17.59 9.21 -12.09
CA HIS A 586 -16.63 8.37 -11.36
C HIS A 586 -16.07 9.14 -10.16
N GLU A 587 -16.32 8.62 -8.95
CA GLU A 587 -15.68 9.03 -7.73
C GLU A 587 -14.70 7.94 -7.30
N THR A 588 -13.48 8.32 -6.93
CA THR A 588 -12.62 7.43 -6.16
C THR A 588 -13.09 7.41 -4.70
N GLY A 589 -12.64 6.45 -3.92
CA GLY A 589 -12.91 6.45 -2.48
C GLY A 589 -12.12 7.52 -1.72
N GLY A 590 -11.13 8.14 -2.34
CA GLY A 590 -10.21 9.09 -1.70
C GLY A 590 -10.75 10.50 -1.56
N MET A 591 -10.15 11.25 -0.67
CA MET A 591 -10.48 12.63 -0.33
C MET A 591 -9.79 13.60 -1.29
N ALA A 592 -10.54 14.53 -1.89
CA ALA A 592 -10.00 15.52 -2.80
C ALA A 592 -9.08 16.53 -2.09
N VAL A 593 -7.89 16.72 -2.63
CA VAL A 593 -6.89 17.69 -2.17
C VAL A 593 -6.23 18.42 -3.34
N THR A 594 -5.62 19.57 -3.06
CA THR A 594 -4.84 20.33 -4.05
C THR A 594 -3.53 19.65 -4.40
N ASP A 595 -2.95 20.01 -5.54
CA ASP A 595 -1.54 19.75 -5.86
C ASP A 595 -0.63 20.66 -5.02
N GLY A 596 0.65 20.31 -4.89
CA GLY A 596 1.59 20.99 -3.99
C GLY A 596 1.30 20.64 -2.53
N ALA A 597 1.04 21.66 -1.69
CA ALA A 597 0.58 21.39 -0.33
C ALA A 597 -0.87 20.85 -0.37
N PRO A 598 -1.12 19.61 0.07
CA PRO A 598 -2.40 18.92 -0.15
C PRO A 598 -3.51 19.45 0.77
N ARG A 599 -4.08 20.61 0.42
CA ARG A 599 -5.20 21.25 1.11
C ARG A 599 -6.51 20.57 0.80
N LEU A 600 -7.37 20.36 1.80
CA LEU A 600 -8.71 19.79 1.59
C LEU A 600 -9.55 20.68 0.68
N LEU A 601 -10.26 20.05 -0.27
CA LEU A 601 -11.25 20.74 -1.10
C LEU A 601 -12.65 20.61 -0.47
N ASP A 602 -13.37 21.74 -0.36
CA ASP A 602 -14.75 21.79 0.11
C ASP A 602 -15.75 21.34 -1.00
N ALA A 603 -17.04 21.31 -0.67
CA ALA A 603 -18.09 20.95 -1.60
C ALA A 603 -18.23 21.90 -2.82
N ALA A 604 -17.67 23.11 -2.73
CA ALA A 604 -17.58 24.05 -3.84
C ALA A 604 -16.26 23.96 -4.63
N GLY A 605 -15.41 22.98 -4.30
CA GLY A 605 -14.09 22.80 -4.92
C GLY A 605 -13.03 23.82 -4.47
N ARG A 606 -13.27 24.54 -3.38
CA ARG A 606 -12.34 25.57 -2.87
C ARG A 606 -11.37 24.95 -1.87
N PRO A 607 -10.06 25.24 -1.97
CA PRO A 607 -9.08 24.75 -1.02
C PRO A 607 -9.24 25.43 0.34
N HIS A 608 -9.25 24.63 1.41
CA HIS A 608 -9.29 25.15 2.76
C HIS A 608 -7.89 25.67 3.18
N PRO A 609 -7.74 26.92 3.64
CA PRO A 609 -6.41 27.50 3.88
C PRO A 609 -5.62 26.81 5.00
N ARG A 610 -6.29 26.15 5.95
CA ARG A 610 -5.74 25.63 7.21
C ARG A 610 -5.93 24.13 7.41
N ARG A 611 -6.51 23.38 6.43
CA ARG A 611 -6.75 21.94 6.54
C ARG A 611 -6.03 21.20 5.45
N PHE A 612 -5.26 20.21 5.86
CA PHE A 612 -4.44 19.39 4.97
C PHE A 612 -4.76 17.92 5.18
N ALA A 613 -4.63 17.10 4.13
CA ALA A 613 -4.71 15.64 4.23
C ALA A 613 -3.76 15.00 3.23
N PHE A 614 -3.11 13.90 3.63
CA PHE A 614 -2.25 13.14 2.73
C PHE A 614 -2.17 11.66 3.14
N GLY A 615 -1.60 10.85 2.27
CA GLY A 615 -1.48 9.42 2.47
C GLY A 615 -2.76 8.66 2.10
N VAL A 616 -3.08 7.57 2.81
CA VAL A 616 -4.18 6.65 2.46
C VAL A 616 -5.52 7.34 2.19
N PRO A 617 -5.97 8.35 2.98
CA PRO A 617 -7.24 9.02 2.70
C PRO A 617 -7.31 9.76 1.36
N THR A 618 -6.17 10.03 0.71
CA THR A 618 -6.10 10.72 -0.58
C THR A 618 -5.82 9.79 -1.75
N GLU A 619 -5.98 8.47 -1.56
CA GLU A 619 -5.85 7.48 -2.64
C GLU A 619 -6.78 7.83 -3.80
N GLY A 620 -6.24 7.78 -5.00
CA GLY A 620 -6.95 8.20 -6.21
C GLY A 620 -6.63 9.62 -6.64
N VAL A 621 -6.37 10.56 -5.72
CA VAL A 621 -5.68 11.83 -6.02
C VAL A 621 -4.20 11.57 -6.21
N ARG A 622 -3.61 10.87 -5.26
CA ARG A 622 -2.28 10.26 -5.32
C ARG A 622 -2.45 8.76 -5.57
N TRP A 623 -1.78 8.23 -6.55
CA TRP A 623 -1.86 6.80 -6.89
C TRP A 623 -0.92 5.98 -5.99
N VAL A 624 -1.42 4.87 -5.42
CA VAL A 624 -0.66 3.94 -4.56
C VAL A 624 -0.01 4.65 -3.36
N THR A 625 -0.84 5.24 -2.51
CA THR A 625 -0.40 5.98 -1.32
C THR A 625 0.22 5.10 -0.22
N ALA A 626 -0.05 3.79 -0.21
CA ALA A 626 0.44 2.85 0.80
C ALA A 626 1.88 2.37 0.53
N VAL A 627 2.79 3.28 0.15
CA VAL A 627 4.21 2.99 -0.11
C VAL A 627 5.07 3.49 1.04
N GLY A 628 6.06 2.67 1.44
CA GLY A 628 7.08 3.04 2.41
C GLY A 628 8.15 3.97 1.81
N ILE A 629 8.85 4.68 2.68
CA ILE A 629 9.95 5.55 2.33
C ILE A 629 11.24 4.71 2.22
N ARG A 630 11.99 4.91 1.14
CA ARG A 630 13.25 4.20 0.87
C ARG A 630 14.42 5.19 0.84
N PRO A 631 15.59 4.86 1.40
CA PRO A 631 16.80 5.65 1.22
C PRO A 631 17.18 5.73 -0.27
N GLY A 632 17.68 6.87 -0.72
CA GLY A 632 18.15 7.08 -2.09
C GLY A 632 17.07 7.09 -3.17
N VAL A 633 15.80 7.15 -2.78
CA VAL A 633 14.65 7.18 -3.71
C VAL A 633 13.70 8.29 -3.33
N GLY A 634 13.41 9.19 -4.26
CA GLY A 634 12.44 10.27 -4.08
C GLY A 634 11.11 9.74 -3.51
N SER A 635 10.58 10.40 -2.49
CA SER A 635 9.41 9.97 -1.76
C SER A 635 8.33 11.02 -1.73
N VAL A 636 7.22 10.77 -2.42
CA VAL A 636 6.03 11.63 -2.39
C VAL A 636 5.54 11.86 -0.95
N THR A 637 5.68 10.88 -0.05
CA THR A 637 5.31 11.07 1.35
C THR A 637 6.14 12.16 2.03
N LEU A 638 7.45 12.20 1.77
CA LEU A 638 8.33 13.22 2.33
C LEU A 638 8.14 14.58 1.65
N GLU A 639 7.93 14.59 0.32
CA GLU A 639 7.61 15.79 -0.45
C GLU A 639 6.31 16.44 0.04
N ASP A 640 5.22 15.67 0.16
CA ASP A 640 3.94 16.15 0.68
C ASP A 640 4.08 16.65 2.13
N SER A 641 4.85 15.95 2.97
CA SER A 641 5.09 16.36 4.37
C SER A 641 5.86 17.67 4.45
N ASP A 642 6.85 17.88 3.58
CA ASP A 642 7.61 19.14 3.51
C ASP A 642 6.73 20.27 2.99
N ALA A 643 5.96 20.04 1.95
CA ALA A 643 5.02 21.01 1.40
C ALA A 643 3.98 21.46 2.46
N ILE A 644 3.41 20.50 3.23
CA ILE A 644 2.51 20.78 4.34
C ILE A 644 3.21 21.62 5.42
N ALA A 645 4.39 21.18 5.87
CA ALA A 645 5.12 21.89 6.93
C ALA A 645 5.43 23.34 6.54
N ARG A 646 5.89 23.56 5.31
CA ARG A 646 6.19 24.89 4.78
C ARG A 646 4.94 25.76 4.63
N ALA A 647 3.83 25.18 4.17
CA ALA A 647 2.55 25.87 4.06
C ALA A 647 2.04 26.33 5.44
N VAL A 648 2.11 25.45 6.44
CA VAL A 648 1.71 25.72 7.84
C VAL A 648 2.57 26.82 8.45
N LEU A 649 3.87 26.82 8.17
CA LEU A 649 4.83 27.78 8.70
C LEU A 649 4.86 29.12 7.90
N GLY A 650 4.06 29.23 6.83
CA GLY A 650 4.04 30.42 5.97
C GLY A 650 5.31 30.60 5.13
N LEU A 651 6.00 29.51 4.81
CA LEU A 651 7.24 29.47 4.03
C LEU A 651 6.99 29.11 2.55
N GLU A 652 5.74 29.04 2.11
CA GLU A 652 5.41 28.89 0.69
C GLU A 652 5.95 30.11 -0.07
N LYS A 653 6.60 29.88 -1.21
CA LYS A 653 6.89 30.99 -2.13
C LYS A 653 5.54 31.54 -2.57
N SER A 654 5.36 32.86 -2.52
CA SER A 654 4.19 33.53 -3.09
C SER A 654 4.16 33.25 -4.61
N GLU A 655 3.61 32.13 -5.01
CA GLU A 655 3.16 31.95 -6.37
C GLU A 655 1.91 32.83 -6.51
N VAL A 656 2.04 33.89 -7.30
CA VAL A 656 0.89 34.61 -7.85
C VAL A 656 0.09 33.55 -8.62
N LEU A 657 -1.00 33.08 -8.00
CA LEU A 657 -1.93 32.15 -8.65
C LEU A 657 -2.32 32.77 -10.01
N PRO A 658 -2.10 32.09 -11.14
CA PRO A 658 -2.67 32.54 -12.38
C PRO A 658 -4.18 32.56 -12.20
N GLN A 659 -4.79 33.74 -12.32
CA GLN A 659 -6.25 33.88 -12.31
C GLN A 659 -6.77 32.97 -13.43
N GLN A 660 -7.47 31.91 -13.05
CA GLN A 660 -8.22 31.12 -14.04
C GLN A 660 -9.19 32.07 -14.72
N PRO A 661 -9.21 32.13 -16.06
CA PRO A 661 -10.20 32.95 -16.75
C PRO A 661 -11.60 32.43 -16.36
N ALA A 662 -12.44 33.34 -15.89
CA ALA A 662 -13.84 33.06 -15.58
C ALA A 662 -14.48 32.36 -16.77
N MET A 663 -14.99 31.14 -16.58
CA MET A 663 -15.79 30.45 -17.58
C MET A 663 -17.04 31.28 -17.84
N THR A 664 -17.05 32.02 -18.92
CA THR A 664 -18.25 32.67 -19.47
C THR A 664 -19.19 31.58 -19.92
N VAL A 665 -20.28 31.42 -19.18
CA VAL A 665 -21.42 30.58 -19.60
C VAL A 665 -22.09 31.28 -20.79
N PRO A 666 -22.21 30.66 -21.97
CA PRO A 666 -22.97 31.25 -23.07
C PRO A 666 -24.44 31.33 -22.66
N GLN A 667 -25.00 32.52 -22.55
CA GLN A 667 -26.44 32.70 -22.50
C GLN A 667 -27.04 32.36 -23.89
N THR A 668 -27.67 31.22 -24.02
CA THR A 668 -28.53 30.91 -25.16
C THR A 668 -29.80 31.71 -24.99
N SER A 669 -29.92 32.80 -25.74
CA SER A 669 -31.20 33.50 -25.96
C SER A 669 -32.09 32.65 -26.87
N PHE A 670 -33.13 32.09 -26.32
CA PHE A 670 -34.28 31.62 -27.09
C PHE A 670 -35.07 32.84 -27.59
N THR A 671 -35.02 33.13 -28.90
CA THR A 671 -36.04 33.93 -29.58
C THR A 671 -36.91 32.96 -30.35
N GLY A 672 -38.21 32.91 -29.95
CA GLY A 672 -39.24 32.19 -30.65
C GLY A 672 -39.67 32.92 -31.92
N SER A 673 -39.99 32.19 -32.92
CA SER A 673 -41.11 32.33 -33.87
C SER A 673 -41.27 31.02 -34.64
#